data_6bd512f6dfe2ee7fec4bbbdfd8b81b03
#
_entry.id   6bd512f6dfe2ee7fec4bbbdfd8b81b03
#
_cell.length_a   1.000
_cell.length_b   1.000
_cell.length_c   1.000
_cell.angle_alpha   90.00
_cell.angle_beta   90.00
_cell.angle_gamma   90.00
#
_symmetry.space_group_name_H-M   'P 1'
#
loop_
_entity.id
_entity.type
_entity.pdbx_description
1 polymer ?
#
loop_
_entity_poly.entity_id
_entity_poly.type
_entity_poly.pdbx_seq_one_letter_code
_entity_poly.pdbx_strand_id
1 'polypeptide(L)'
;SDLSVSGCKIKIPLAIEMTAGQEVAIFFRGLEQEFALGINNGIPYQVIDSEAADKSYYVRLKRLPLADEKGFSEFLHHFIHGNKRRYKVNLDNTYEAVFIKGYEQFYLPRISSLPVFLAVNEGKAAPACVLTTENNRHLMHYFQDEQQQNVLPQLLHVRRLKQCLAKEAQENSTVLYTFTHAAKGRLFFYSATTEELLQYPELKSVFFGFGAAKPSFRAFRMSVLRTVPAHAHIPLSLPNTADQEVQKLNQPPTPLISNFIRNLRYIVALTDISTAQSSSLYKAMTYDAALLNQLKVFGHAKLEQSPPIESASVQYVNLRSESRFLYKTTVMLEQAKGEDIQSFSRDFSSKGLQLECAEPVSFSKGDTVKISLPELQKITTKHQLSGLPYEVMAVSKNKLIMNMRVIDPTNDHAGKIFFQQLINNNRSKLTMAEETPKFPGLGPALRNMYVKALDTFAFYVHRQGVRYNLDVVAMGAKPSALHKLLAQFSEGPESITMLPLLKNNATNLQFANQLKKMKRQEVPFSYEVFLRFIPEQDSIEQSFETKFDFDFQLHSAKKEFVDNVVSTDLLFAFKIFLSRTGRPDTEHIAKELGYVSTYAIHKAKVLEEELWSVVGVGDVVDITDEVLLRYNTSNEQIEAQQQKRLALLASLKLPE
;
A
#
# COMPACT_ATOMS: atom_id res chain seq x y z
N SER A 1 36.72 3.44 7.26
CA SER A 1 36.69 2.02 6.88
C SER A 1 35.80 1.27 7.85
N ASP A 2 34.90 0.47 7.34
CA ASP A 2 33.92 -0.28 8.12
C ASP A 2 34.28 -1.77 8.06
N LEU A 3 34.09 -2.46 9.18
CA LEU A 3 34.37 -3.89 9.30
C LEU A 3 33.14 -4.64 9.84
N SER A 4 32.80 -5.73 9.17
CA SER A 4 31.75 -6.66 9.59
C SER A 4 32.25 -8.08 9.49
N VAL A 5 31.52 -9.05 10.02
CA VAL A 5 31.88 -10.45 9.93
C VAL A 5 31.92 -10.98 8.49
N SER A 6 31.03 -10.46 7.64
CA SER A 6 30.86 -10.89 6.24
C SER A 6 31.61 -10.06 5.21
N GLY A 7 32.19 -8.91 5.60
CA GLY A 7 32.85 -8.02 4.66
C GLY A 7 33.45 -6.77 5.30
N CYS A 8 34.01 -5.91 4.46
CA CYS A 8 34.52 -4.61 4.90
C CYS A 8 34.42 -3.58 3.79
N LYS A 9 34.39 -2.29 4.18
CA LYS A 9 34.56 -1.14 3.29
C LYS A 9 35.92 -0.51 3.60
N ILE A 10 36.78 -0.42 2.60
CA ILE A 10 38.09 0.17 2.74
C ILE A 10 38.22 1.42 1.89
N LYS A 11 39.09 2.32 2.31
CA LYS A 11 39.47 3.52 1.55
C LYS A 11 40.86 3.31 0.99
N ILE A 12 41.00 3.40 -0.34
CA ILE A 12 42.30 3.24 -1.03
C ILE A 12 42.61 4.48 -1.88
N PRO A 13 43.94 4.74 -2.13
CA PRO A 13 44.33 5.85 -3.02
C PRO A 13 43.81 5.66 -4.45
N LEU A 14 43.59 6.76 -5.17
CA LEU A 14 43.18 6.74 -6.58
C LEU A 14 44.14 6.02 -7.52
N ALA A 15 45.41 5.85 -7.13
CA ALA A 15 46.43 5.13 -7.91
C ALA A 15 46.20 3.61 -7.97
N ILE A 16 45.26 3.09 -7.17
CA ILE A 16 44.95 1.64 -7.09
C ILE A 16 43.53 1.46 -7.59
N GLU A 17 43.39 0.90 -8.78
CA GLU A 17 42.09 0.58 -9.36
C GLU A 17 41.70 -0.86 -9.00
N MET A 18 40.49 -1.04 -8.48
CA MET A 18 39.92 -2.37 -8.18
C MET A 18 38.59 -2.53 -8.90
N THR A 19 38.42 -3.64 -9.60
CA THR A 19 37.23 -3.95 -10.39
C THR A 19 36.32 -4.93 -9.66
N ALA A 20 35.02 -4.80 -9.84
CA ALA A 20 34.03 -5.73 -9.26
C ALA A 20 34.32 -7.18 -9.72
N GLY A 21 34.21 -8.12 -8.78
CA GLY A 21 34.55 -9.53 -8.99
C GLY A 21 36.01 -9.90 -8.73
N GLN A 22 36.91 -8.95 -8.61
CA GLN A 22 38.33 -9.19 -8.32
C GLN A 22 38.50 -9.78 -6.91
N GLU A 23 39.34 -10.80 -6.76
CA GLU A 23 39.72 -11.35 -5.46
C GLU A 23 40.97 -10.65 -4.92
N VAL A 24 40.96 -10.31 -3.64
CA VAL A 24 42.05 -9.64 -2.93
C VAL A 24 42.27 -10.27 -1.56
N ALA A 25 43.51 -10.27 -1.09
CA ALA A 25 43.85 -10.71 0.25
C ALA A 25 44.05 -9.49 1.16
N ILE A 26 43.34 -9.43 2.27
CA ILE A 26 43.41 -8.34 3.26
C ILE A 26 44.22 -8.81 4.47
N PHE A 27 45.25 -8.03 4.82
CA PHE A 27 46.07 -8.23 6.01
C PHE A 27 45.68 -7.20 7.06
N PHE A 28 45.13 -7.65 8.17
CA PHE A 28 44.70 -6.78 9.28
C PHE A 28 45.87 -6.51 10.26
N ARG A 29 46.97 -5.95 9.77
CA ARG A 29 48.21 -5.73 10.54
C ARG A 29 48.00 -5.00 11.86
N GLY A 30 47.09 -4.04 11.93
CA GLY A 30 46.76 -3.34 13.17
C GLY A 30 46.04 -4.23 14.20
N LEU A 31 45.21 -5.15 13.75
CA LEU A 31 44.56 -6.14 14.63
C LEU A 31 45.52 -7.26 15.05
N GLU A 32 46.45 -7.65 14.17
CA GLU A 32 47.49 -8.67 14.48
C GLU A 32 48.47 -8.21 15.54
N GLN A 33 48.71 -6.89 15.69
CA GLN A 33 49.54 -6.35 16.75
C GLN A 33 48.88 -6.43 18.14
N GLU A 34 47.57 -6.35 18.19
CA GLU A 34 46.83 -6.41 19.45
C GLU A 34 46.31 -7.82 19.78
N PHE A 35 46.07 -8.64 18.74
CA PHE A 35 45.49 -9.99 18.85
C PHE A 35 46.28 -10.99 18.00
N ALA A 36 46.67 -12.09 18.56
CA ALA A 36 47.39 -13.17 17.85
C ALA A 36 46.40 -13.94 16.93
N LEU A 37 46.12 -13.42 15.74
CA LEU A 37 45.14 -13.98 14.80
C LEU A 37 45.66 -15.22 14.06
N GLY A 38 47.00 -15.44 14.01
CA GLY A 38 47.60 -16.58 13.34
C GLY A 38 47.43 -16.67 11.83
N ILE A 39 47.09 -15.54 11.17
CA ILE A 39 46.71 -15.50 9.77
C ILE A 39 47.88 -15.05 8.90
N ASN A 40 48.69 -16.01 8.49
CA ASN A 40 49.93 -15.73 7.74
C ASN A 40 49.70 -15.33 6.27
N ASN A 41 48.56 -15.70 5.65
CA ASN A 41 48.35 -15.57 4.21
C ASN A 41 47.33 -14.47 3.83
N GLY A 42 46.89 -13.66 4.79
CA GLY A 42 45.80 -12.71 4.59
C GLY A 42 44.43 -13.39 4.45
N ILE A 43 43.38 -12.60 4.55
CA ILE A 43 41.99 -13.07 4.45
C ILE A 43 41.48 -12.76 3.05
N PRO A 44 40.93 -13.71 2.31
CA PRO A 44 40.43 -13.49 0.96
C PRO A 44 39.10 -12.76 0.98
N TYR A 45 38.98 -11.74 0.13
CA TYR A 45 37.80 -10.96 -0.13
C TYR A 45 37.57 -10.81 -1.62
N GLN A 46 36.34 -10.67 -2.03
CA GLN A 46 35.92 -10.30 -3.37
C GLN A 46 35.45 -8.86 -3.40
N VAL A 47 35.91 -8.10 -4.38
CA VAL A 47 35.43 -6.73 -4.65
C VAL A 47 34.00 -6.80 -5.14
N ILE A 48 33.10 -6.14 -4.45
CA ILE A 48 31.68 -6.02 -4.84
C ILE A 48 31.48 -4.81 -5.71
N ASP A 49 31.95 -3.66 -5.26
CA ASP A 49 31.93 -2.40 -6.01
C ASP A 49 33.05 -1.45 -5.54
N SER A 50 33.30 -0.43 -6.33
CA SER A 50 34.21 0.66 -6.00
C SER A 50 33.59 2.00 -6.39
N GLU A 51 33.58 2.95 -5.46
CA GLU A 51 32.99 4.28 -5.60
C GLU A 51 34.11 5.34 -5.49
N ALA A 52 34.25 6.20 -6.48
CA ALA A 52 35.25 7.27 -6.47
C ALA A 52 34.78 8.43 -5.58
N ALA A 53 35.69 8.92 -4.73
CA ALA A 53 35.49 10.14 -3.94
C ALA A 53 36.75 11.00 -4.02
N ASP A 54 36.61 12.30 -4.05
CA ASP A 54 37.59 13.39 -4.30
C ASP A 54 39.08 13.01 -4.49
N LYS A 55 39.66 12.19 -3.60
CA LYS A 55 41.08 11.79 -3.60
C LYS A 55 41.30 10.30 -3.31
N SER A 56 40.27 9.46 -3.39
CA SER A 56 40.33 8.05 -3.00
C SER A 56 39.17 7.26 -3.57
N TYR A 57 39.34 5.91 -3.61
CA TYR A 57 38.22 5.00 -3.83
C TYR A 57 37.75 4.43 -2.50
N TYR A 58 36.42 4.29 -2.36
CA TYR A 58 35.81 3.43 -1.35
C TYR A 58 35.44 2.12 -2.00
N VAL A 59 36.07 1.04 -1.54
CA VAL A 59 35.86 -0.31 -2.10
C VAL A 59 35.09 -1.14 -1.10
N ARG A 60 33.99 -1.74 -1.55
CA ARG A 60 33.21 -2.70 -0.76
C ARG A 60 33.68 -4.11 -1.07
N LEU A 61 34.02 -4.84 -0.02
CA LEU A 61 34.62 -6.15 -0.09
C LEU A 61 33.76 -7.16 0.66
N LYS A 62 33.46 -8.30 0.01
CA LYS A 62 32.80 -9.46 0.63
C LYS A 62 33.81 -10.49 0.96
N ARG A 63 33.80 -11.00 2.19
CA ARG A 63 34.72 -12.08 2.61
C ARG A 63 34.39 -13.39 1.89
N LEU A 64 35.38 -14.06 1.41
CA LEU A 64 35.31 -15.40 0.84
C LEU A 64 35.50 -16.47 1.92
N PRO A 65 34.95 -17.71 1.76
CA PRO A 65 35.14 -18.80 2.71
C PRO A 65 36.62 -19.16 2.88
N LEU A 66 37.01 -19.43 4.10
CA LEU A 66 38.36 -19.89 4.48
C LEU A 66 38.33 -21.29 5.12
N ALA A 67 39.39 -22.05 5.02
CA ALA A 67 39.50 -23.39 5.60
C ALA A 67 39.33 -23.38 7.15
N ASP A 68 39.73 -22.28 7.83
CA ASP A 68 39.55 -22.07 9.29
C ASP A 68 38.62 -20.90 9.55
N GLU A 69 37.41 -20.98 9.03
CA GLU A 69 36.43 -19.90 9.06
C GLU A 69 35.89 -19.58 10.47
N LYS A 70 35.85 -20.59 11.36
CA LYS A 70 35.27 -20.44 12.68
C LYS A 70 36.07 -19.50 13.58
N GLY A 71 37.39 -19.67 13.66
CA GLY A 71 38.25 -18.90 14.55
C GLY A 71 38.22 -17.39 14.25
N PHE A 72 38.39 -17.02 12.98
CA PHE A 72 38.33 -15.58 12.59
C PHE A 72 36.95 -14.99 12.67
N SER A 73 35.90 -15.74 12.35
CA SER A 73 34.54 -15.29 12.51
C SER A 73 34.19 -15.05 13.97
N GLU A 74 34.54 -15.96 14.86
CA GLU A 74 34.33 -15.82 16.30
C GLU A 74 35.14 -14.66 16.87
N PHE A 75 36.37 -14.47 16.43
CA PHE A 75 37.17 -13.32 16.80
C PHE A 75 36.50 -12.02 16.39
N LEU A 76 36.07 -11.89 15.13
CA LEU A 76 35.36 -10.68 14.65
C LEU A 76 34.08 -10.41 15.44
N HIS A 77 33.31 -11.44 15.75
CA HIS A 77 32.16 -11.34 16.60
C HIS A 77 32.49 -10.77 17.98
N HIS A 78 33.48 -11.33 18.65
CA HIS A 78 33.91 -10.88 19.97
C HIS A 78 34.52 -9.47 19.91
N PHE A 79 35.35 -9.20 18.90
CA PHE A 79 35.99 -7.89 18.71
C PHE A 79 34.95 -6.80 18.47
N ILE A 80 34.02 -7.02 17.52
CA ILE A 80 32.95 -6.06 17.22
C ILE A 80 32.06 -5.87 18.46
N HIS A 81 31.69 -6.97 19.12
CA HIS A 81 30.83 -6.92 20.31
C HIS A 81 31.49 -6.23 21.50
N GLY A 82 32.75 -6.56 21.77
CA GLY A 82 33.51 -5.96 22.88
C GLY A 82 33.83 -4.47 22.69
N ASN A 83 33.98 -4.04 21.43
CA ASN A 83 34.33 -2.66 21.08
C ASN A 83 33.16 -1.80 20.59
N LYS A 84 31.90 -2.24 20.76
CA LYS A 84 30.68 -1.54 20.33
C LYS A 84 30.62 -0.07 20.77
N ARG A 85 31.11 0.24 21.96
CA ARG A 85 31.10 1.62 22.50
C ARG A 85 32.25 2.48 21.98
N ARG A 86 33.31 1.86 21.47
CA ARG A 86 34.55 2.53 21.01
C ARG A 86 34.48 2.90 19.53
N TYR A 87 33.76 2.11 18.71
CA TYR A 87 33.65 2.33 17.28
C TYR A 87 32.21 2.70 16.90
N LYS A 88 32.07 3.75 16.10
CA LYS A 88 30.76 4.20 15.59
C LYS A 88 30.25 3.18 14.57
N VAL A 89 29.12 2.54 14.89
CA VAL A 89 28.42 1.65 13.94
C VAL A 89 27.68 2.51 12.91
N ASN A 90 27.85 2.21 11.63
CA ASN A 90 27.04 2.85 10.59
C ASN A 90 25.61 2.28 10.65
N LEU A 91 24.67 3.12 10.99
CA LEU A 91 23.25 2.78 11.13
C LEU A 91 22.39 3.34 9.99
N ASP A 92 22.97 4.08 9.05
CA ASP A 92 22.20 4.88 8.09
C ASP A 92 21.26 4.00 7.26
N ASN A 93 21.75 2.90 6.68
CA ASN A 93 20.91 1.98 5.91
C ASN A 93 19.78 1.35 6.75
N THR A 94 20.05 0.99 8.02
CA THR A 94 19.03 0.42 8.90
C THR A 94 18.04 1.49 9.32
N TYR A 95 18.49 2.69 9.63
CA TYR A 95 17.63 3.80 9.98
C TYR A 95 16.70 4.18 8.82
N GLU A 96 17.22 4.31 7.60
CA GLU A 96 16.42 4.57 6.40
C GLU A 96 15.39 3.45 6.14
N ALA A 97 15.79 2.19 6.29
CA ALA A 97 14.86 1.08 6.11
C ALA A 97 13.71 1.12 7.14
N VAL A 98 14.00 1.44 8.40
CA VAL A 98 12.99 1.59 9.46
C VAL A 98 12.09 2.80 9.17
N PHE A 99 12.69 3.92 8.75
CA PHE A 99 11.97 5.13 8.37
C PHE A 99 10.97 4.82 7.24
N ILE A 100 11.43 4.25 6.13
CA ILE A 100 10.59 3.90 4.98
C ILE A 100 9.47 2.94 5.40
N LYS A 101 9.78 1.83 6.08
CA LYS A 101 8.79 0.85 6.56
C LYS A 101 7.80 1.46 7.56
N GLY A 102 8.28 2.39 8.39
CA GLY A 102 7.47 3.12 9.35
C GLY A 102 6.38 3.96 8.69
N TYR A 103 6.68 4.64 7.60
CA TYR A 103 5.70 5.42 6.84
C TYR A 103 4.86 4.56 5.90
N GLU A 104 5.44 3.55 5.26
CA GLU A 104 4.76 2.61 4.36
C GLU A 104 3.55 1.94 4.99
N GLN A 105 3.63 1.59 6.28
CA GLN A 105 2.53 0.98 7.03
C GLN A 105 1.29 1.89 7.19
N PHE A 106 1.43 3.21 7.04
CA PHE A 106 0.30 4.13 7.04
C PHE A 106 -0.33 4.27 5.65
N TYR A 107 0.48 4.18 4.59
CA TYR A 107 0.04 4.35 3.22
C TYR A 107 -0.63 3.09 2.66
N LEU A 108 0.05 1.94 2.67
CA LEU A 108 -0.41 0.74 1.99
C LEU A 108 -1.79 0.23 2.42
N PRO A 109 -2.16 0.21 3.72
CA PRO A 109 -3.51 -0.18 4.12
C PRO A 109 -4.60 0.80 3.70
N ARG A 110 -4.22 2.00 3.21
CA ARG A 110 -5.12 3.10 2.84
C ARG A 110 -5.20 3.36 1.35
N ILE A 111 -4.45 2.61 0.54
CA ILE A 111 -4.51 2.78 -0.91
C ILE A 111 -5.93 2.62 -1.42
N SER A 112 -6.35 3.56 -2.26
CA SER A 112 -7.66 3.54 -2.94
C SER A 112 -7.60 2.77 -4.26
N SER A 113 -6.41 2.59 -4.82
CA SER A 113 -6.19 1.78 -6.02
C SER A 113 -6.30 0.29 -5.71
N LEU A 114 -6.87 -0.49 -6.63
CA LEU A 114 -6.87 -1.95 -6.61
C LEU A 114 -5.70 -2.47 -7.44
N PRO A 115 -4.61 -2.96 -6.83
CA PRO A 115 -3.52 -3.58 -7.56
C PRO A 115 -3.92 -4.97 -8.06
N VAL A 116 -3.98 -5.13 -9.38
CA VAL A 116 -4.25 -6.40 -10.07
C VAL A 116 -2.95 -6.93 -10.66
N PHE A 117 -2.47 -8.05 -10.16
CA PHE A 117 -1.22 -8.69 -10.61
C PHE A 117 -1.50 -9.60 -11.80
N LEU A 118 -0.75 -9.39 -12.87
CA LEU A 118 -0.91 -10.13 -14.11
C LEU A 118 0.23 -11.13 -14.30
N ALA A 119 -0.15 -12.38 -14.49
CA ALA A 119 0.75 -13.44 -14.93
C ALA A 119 0.89 -13.42 -16.45
N VAL A 120 2.11 -13.60 -16.95
CA VAL A 120 2.40 -13.70 -18.36
C VAL A 120 2.81 -15.14 -18.69
N ASN A 121 1.99 -15.82 -19.47
CA ASN A 121 2.23 -17.18 -19.95
C ASN A 121 2.10 -17.19 -21.49
N GLU A 122 3.12 -17.68 -22.19
CA GLU A 122 3.12 -17.79 -23.66
C GLU A 122 2.70 -16.50 -24.38
N GLY A 123 3.17 -15.34 -23.86
CA GLY A 123 2.86 -14.01 -24.41
C GLY A 123 1.45 -13.48 -24.09
N LYS A 124 0.63 -14.23 -23.36
CA LYS A 124 -0.68 -13.78 -22.87
C LYS A 124 -0.58 -13.31 -21.44
N ALA A 125 -1.11 -12.13 -21.17
CA ALA A 125 -1.22 -11.58 -19.82
C ALA A 125 -2.64 -11.81 -19.29
N ALA A 126 -2.76 -12.33 -18.07
CA ALA A 126 -4.03 -12.55 -17.41
C ALA A 126 -3.95 -12.20 -15.91
N PRO A 127 -5.01 -11.59 -15.32
CA PRO A 127 -5.11 -11.39 -13.90
C PRO A 127 -4.99 -12.70 -13.11
N ALA A 128 -4.07 -12.76 -12.16
CA ALA A 128 -3.85 -13.93 -11.32
C ALA A 128 -4.22 -13.68 -9.86
N CYS A 129 -3.93 -12.48 -9.36
CA CYS A 129 -4.27 -12.11 -7.98
C CYS A 129 -4.44 -10.60 -7.83
N VAL A 130 -5.03 -10.20 -6.71
CA VAL A 130 -5.26 -8.81 -6.31
C VAL A 130 -4.81 -8.57 -4.89
N LEU A 131 -4.37 -7.34 -4.63
CA LEU A 131 -4.03 -6.89 -3.28
C LEU A 131 -5.14 -5.97 -2.76
N THR A 132 -5.84 -6.40 -1.71
CA THR A 132 -7.02 -5.70 -1.20
C THR A 132 -6.75 -4.96 0.10
N THR A 133 -7.43 -3.83 0.26
CA THR A 133 -7.52 -3.03 1.48
C THR A 133 -8.98 -2.76 1.82
N GLU A 134 -9.25 -2.13 2.95
CA GLU A 134 -10.62 -1.71 3.27
C GLU A 134 -11.14 -0.67 2.27
N ASN A 135 -10.25 0.16 1.71
CA ASN A 135 -10.62 1.23 0.78
C ASN A 135 -10.91 0.74 -0.64
N ASN A 136 -10.29 -0.35 -1.09
CA ASN A 136 -10.39 -0.82 -2.48
C ASN A 136 -11.17 -2.14 -2.65
N ARG A 137 -11.51 -2.85 -1.56
CA ARG A 137 -12.20 -4.16 -1.60
C ARG A 137 -13.51 -4.11 -2.39
N HIS A 138 -14.24 -3.00 -2.30
CA HIS A 138 -15.52 -2.83 -3.00
C HIS A 138 -15.36 -2.88 -4.53
N LEU A 139 -14.16 -2.55 -5.07
CA LEU A 139 -13.88 -2.59 -6.50
C LEU A 139 -13.89 -4.02 -7.04
N MET A 140 -13.50 -5.02 -6.22
CA MET A 140 -13.60 -6.42 -6.64
C MET A 140 -15.04 -6.83 -6.93
N HIS A 141 -16.00 -6.37 -6.12
CA HIS A 141 -17.42 -6.64 -6.34
C HIS A 141 -17.97 -5.89 -7.56
N TYR A 142 -17.44 -4.67 -7.83
CA TYR A 142 -17.82 -3.92 -9.02
C TYR A 142 -17.48 -4.65 -10.32
N PHE A 143 -16.35 -5.36 -10.37
CA PHE A 143 -15.90 -6.12 -11.54
C PHE A 143 -16.46 -7.55 -11.61
N GLN A 144 -17.51 -7.86 -10.87
CA GLN A 144 -18.20 -9.14 -10.93
C GLN A 144 -19.52 -9.03 -11.69
N ASP A 145 -19.85 -10.08 -12.45
CA ASP A 145 -21.16 -10.20 -13.11
C ASP A 145 -22.21 -10.80 -12.16
N GLU A 146 -23.42 -11.06 -12.67
CA GLU A 146 -24.54 -11.64 -11.90
C GLU A 146 -24.26 -13.07 -11.40
N GLN A 147 -23.25 -13.76 -11.93
CA GLN A 147 -22.79 -15.09 -11.51
C GLN A 147 -21.54 -15.01 -10.62
N GLN A 148 -21.17 -13.80 -10.17
CA GLN A 148 -19.95 -13.51 -9.40
C GLN A 148 -18.65 -13.84 -10.15
N GLN A 149 -18.70 -13.97 -11.47
CA GLN A 149 -17.50 -14.15 -12.29
C GLN A 149 -16.83 -12.79 -12.55
N ASN A 150 -15.51 -12.78 -12.46
CA ASN A 150 -14.74 -11.55 -12.60
C ASN A 150 -14.51 -11.20 -14.08
N VAL A 151 -14.77 -9.96 -14.46
CA VAL A 151 -14.63 -9.45 -15.83
C VAL A 151 -13.27 -8.80 -16.09
N LEU A 152 -12.39 -8.67 -15.08
CA LEU A 152 -11.04 -8.09 -15.24
C LEU A 152 -10.21 -8.74 -16.35
N PRO A 153 -10.27 -10.07 -16.62
CA PRO A 153 -9.51 -10.66 -17.72
C PRO A 153 -9.91 -10.10 -19.10
N GLN A 154 -11.15 -9.67 -19.27
CA GLN A 154 -11.63 -9.04 -20.51
C GLN A 154 -11.25 -7.57 -20.59
N LEU A 155 -11.25 -6.86 -19.45
CA LEU A 155 -10.93 -5.44 -19.37
C LEU A 155 -9.42 -5.18 -19.52
N LEU A 156 -8.59 -6.04 -18.92
CA LEU A 156 -7.14 -5.92 -18.86
C LEU A 156 -6.42 -6.77 -19.92
N HIS A 157 -6.89 -6.69 -21.16
CA HIS A 157 -6.30 -7.44 -22.25
C HIS A 157 -4.97 -6.84 -22.76
N VAL A 158 -4.15 -7.67 -23.42
CA VAL A 158 -2.78 -7.35 -23.84
C VAL A 158 -2.68 -6.06 -24.66
N ARG A 159 -3.67 -5.76 -25.52
CA ARG A 159 -3.66 -4.55 -26.34
C ARG A 159 -3.65 -3.28 -25.48
N ARG A 160 -4.53 -3.19 -24.46
CA ARG A 160 -4.58 -2.05 -23.53
C ARG A 160 -3.29 -1.93 -22.72
N LEU A 161 -2.74 -3.07 -22.25
CA LEU A 161 -1.47 -3.08 -21.53
C LEU A 161 -0.32 -2.54 -22.40
N LYS A 162 -0.21 -2.99 -23.65
CA LYS A 162 0.81 -2.49 -24.58
C LYS A 162 0.65 -1.00 -24.86
N GLN A 163 -0.58 -0.53 -25.02
CA GLN A 163 -0.86 0.90 -25.22
C GLN A 163 -0.41 1.74 -24.03
N CYS A 164 -0.70 1.30 -22.79
CA CYS A 164 -0.23 1.98 -21.60
C CYS A 164 1.31 1.95 -21.47
N LEU A 165 1.93 0.79 -21.69
CA LEU A 165 3.39 0.64 -21.59
C LEU A 165 4.16 1.44 -22.65
N ALA A 166 3.52 1.78 -23.77
CA ALA A 166 4.09 2.67 -24.78
C ALA A 166 4.11 4.15 -24.35
N LYS A 167 3.44 4.49 -23.25
CA LYS A 167 3.32 5.85 -22.71
C LYS A 167 4.21 6.08 -21.48
N GLU A 168 5.48 5.67 -21.54
CA GLU A 168 6.40 5.76 -20.39
C GLU A 168 6.50 7.21 -19.86
N ALA A 169 6.52 8.19 -20.75
CA ALA A 169 6.52 9.60 -20.37
C ALA A 169 5.22 10.10 -19.72
N GLN A 170 4.12 9.33 -19.83
CA GLN A 170 2.82 9.58 -19.17
C GLN A 170 2.56 8.56 -18.05
N GLU A 171 3.61 8.10 -17.37
CA GLU A 171 3.53 7.20 -16.22
C GLU A 171 2.83 5.86 -16.54
N ASN A 172 2.91 5.38 -17.80
CA ASN A 172 2.25 4.16 -18.25
C ASN A 172 0.76 4.10 -17.84
N SER A 173 0.04 5.20 -17.96
CA SER A 173 -1.32 5.31 -17.48
C SER A 173 -2.31 5.78 -18.54
N THR A 174 -3.58 5.48 -18.30
CA THR A 174 -4.74 5.97 -19.06
C THR A 174 -5.97 6.03 -18.16
N VAL A 175 -7.05 6.62 -18.64
CA VAL A 175 -8.35 6.53 -17.97
C VAL A 175 -9.19 5.44 -18.64
N LEU A 176 -9.70 4.53 -17.82
CA LEU A 176 -10.61 3.45 -18.21
C LEU A 176 -12.02 3.82 -17.74
N TYR A 177 -12.92 4.07 -18.67
CA TYR A 177 -14.34 4.30 -18.39
C TYR A 177 -15.11 2.99 -18.51
N THR A 178 -16.02 2.78 -17.57
CA THR A 178 -16.80 1.54 -17.54
C THR A 178 -18.25 1.81 -17.12
N PHE A 179 -19.15 0.99 -17.62
CA PHE A 179 -20.53 0.92 -17.12
C PHE A 179 -21.11 -0.47 -17.40
N THR A 180 -22.21 -0.80 -16.75
CA THR A 180 -22.95 -2.02 -16.99
C THR A 180 -24.33 -1.68 -17.52
N HIS A 181 -24.84 -2.53 -18.43
CA HIS A 181 -26.18 -2.44 -18.95
C HIS A 181 -26.90 -3.78 -18.76
N ALA A 182 -28.01 -3.76 -18.02
CA ALA A 182 -28.84 -4.93 -17.83
C ALA A 182 -29.86 -5.04 -18.98
N ALA A 183 -29.86 -6.17 -19.68
CA ALA A 183 -30.82 -6.47 -20.71
C ALA A 183 -31.17 -7.97 -20.69
N LYS A 184 -32.47 -8.31 -20.78
CA LYS A 184 -32.97 -9.68 -20.80
C LYS A 184 -32.43 -10.56 -19.66
N GLY A 185 -32.33 -10.01 -18.45
CA GLY A 185 -31.84 -10.73 -17.26
C GLY A 185 -30.32 -10.97 -17.23
N ARG A 186 -29.56 -10.35 -18.13
CA ARG A 186 -28.09 -10.45 -18.20
C ARG A 186 -27.45 -9.09 -18.03
N LEU A 187 -26.28 -9.09 -17.40
CA LEU A 187 -25.46 -7.90 -17.20
C LEU A 187 -24.36 -7.86 -18.27
N PHE A 188 -24.34 -6.77 -19.04
CA PHE A 188 -23.32 -6.53 -20.07
C PHE A 188 -22.38 -5.45 -19.59
N PHE A 189 -21.07 -5.75 -19.59
CA PHE A 189 -20.03 -4.79 -19.30
C PHE A 189 -19.59 -4.06 -20.56
N TYR A 190 -19.46 -2.75 -20.44
CA TYR A 190 -18.89 -1.86 -21.45
C TYR A 190 -17.69 -1.15 -20.85
N SER A 191 -16.62 -1.04 -21.61
CA SER A 191 -15.48 -0.25 -21.21
C SER A 191 -14.73 0.33 -22.40
N ALA A 192 -14.17 1.53 -22.22
CA ALA A 192 -13.30 2.16 -23.19
C ALA A 192 -12.19 2.94 -22.47
N THR A 193 -10.99 2.93 -23.00
CA THR A 193 -9.91 3.82 -22.55
C THR A 193 -10.06 5.19 -23.25
N THR A 194 -9.34 6.19 -22.72
CA THR A 194 -9.27 7.50 -23.37
C THR A 194 -8.90 7.38 -24.84
N GLU A 195 -7.89 6.56 -25.17
CA GLU A 195 -7.40 6.36 -26.53
C GLU A 195 -8.44 5.68 -27.42
N GLU A 196 -9.15 4.69 -26.89
CA GLU A 196 -10.22 4.00 -27.62
C GLU A 196 -11.37 4.97 -27.93
N LEU A 197 -11.73 5.87 -27.02
CA LEU A 197 -12.73 6.89 -27.27
C LEU A 197 -12.28 7.96 -28.27
N LEU A 198 -11.00 8.31 -28.27
CA LEU A 198 -10.45 9.25 -29.24
C LEU A 198 -10.36 8.64 -30.67
N GLN A 199 -10.27 7.31 -30.78
CA GLN A 199 -10.31 6.60 -32.07
C GLN A 199 -11.73 6.57 -32.68
N TYR A 200 -12.80 6.75 -31.87
CA TYR A 200 -14.20 6.76 -32.30
C TYR A 200 -14.91 8.05 -31.82
N PRO A 201 -14.54 9.21 -32.38
CA PRO A 201 -15.06 10.50 -31.90
C PRO A 201 -16.59 10.59 -31.91
N GLU A 202 -17.25 9.97 -32.90
CA GLU A 202 -18.70 9.93 -33.03
C GLU A 202 -19.37 9.11 -31.92
N LEU A 203 -18.68 8.12 -31.35
CA LEU A 203 -19.21 7.27 -30.28
C LEU A 203 -18.84 7.82 -28.89
N LYS A 204 -17.94 8.78 -28.77
CA LYS A 204 -17.52 9.37 -27.49
C LYS A 204 -18.70 9.93 -26.71
N SER A 205 -19.50 10.80 -27.34
CA SER A 205 -20.66 11.41 -26.71
C SER A 205 -21.76 10.38 -26.39
N VAL A 206 -21.93 9.36 -27.26
CA VAL A 206 -22.86 8.26 -27.06
C VAL A 206 -22.45 7.41 -25.85
N PHE A 207 -21.15 7.05 -25.77
CA PHE A 207 -20.61 6.27 -24.65
C PHE A 207 -20.80 6.98 -23.31
N PHE A 208 -20.45 8.26 -23.25
CA PHE A 208 -20.57 9.05 -22.04
C PHE A 208 -22.04 9.34 -21.68
N GLY A 209 -22.83 9.90 -22.58
CA GLY A 209 -24.21 10.28 -22.29
C GLY A 209 -25.08 9.08 -21.90
N PHE A 210 -24.99 7.97 -22.64
CA PHE A 210 -25.73 6.74 -22.33
C PHE A 210 -25.13 6.03 -21.10
N GLY A 211 -23.80 5.90 -21.02
CA GLY A 211 -23.11 5.19 -19.94
C GLY A 211 -23.28 5.89 -18.59
N ALA A 212 -23.10 7.22 -18.54
CA ALA A 212 -23.23 7.98 -17.29
C ALA A 212 -24.68 8.08 -16.78
N ALA A 213 -25.65 7.76 -17.59
CA ALA A 213 -27.03 7.56 -17.13
C ALA A 213 -27.20 6.28 -16.30
N LYS A 214 -26.21 5.37 -16.30
CA LYS A 214 -26.24 4.13 -15.50
C LYS A 214 -25.59 4.35 -14.14
N PRO A 215 -26.18 3.85 -13.03
CA PRO A 215 -25.60 3.98 -11.69
C PRO A 215 -24.20 3.32 -11.54
N SER A 216 -23.91 2.38 -12.44
CA SER A 216 -22.64 1.66 -12.49
C SER A 216 -21.54 2.41 -13.23
N PHE A 217 -21.80 3.59 -13.80
CA PHE A 217 -20.76 4.34 -14.50
C PHE A 217 -19.60 4.70 -13.57
N ARG A 218 -18.38 4.38 -14.01
CA ARG A 218 -17.15 4.72 -13.29
C ARG A 218 -16.05 5.12 -14.27
N ALA A 219 -15.19 6.02 -13.81
CA ALA A 219 -13.92 6.35 -14.42
C ALA A 219 -12.78 5.87 -13.52
N PHE A 220 -11.88 5.05 -14.05
CA PHE A 220 -10.72 4.55 -13.32
C PHE A 220 -9.45 5.11 -13.94
N ARG A 221 -8.55 5.67 -13.12
CA ARG A 221 -7.18 5.75 -13.54
C ARG A 221 -6.59 4.35 -13.55
N MET A 222 -6.07 3.93 -14.69
CA MET A 222 -5.41 2.65 -14.90
C MET A 222 -3.93 2.88 -15.15
N SER A 223 -3.07 2.49 -14.21
CA SER A 223 -1.60 2.54 -14.33
C SER A 223 -1.03 1.14 -14.46
N VAL A 224 -0.02 0.96 -15.32
CA VAL A 224 0.62 -0.34 -15.55
C VAL A 224 2.06 -0.28 -15.05
N LEU A 225 2.33 -1.01 -13.97
CA LEU A 225 3.62 -1.09 -13.30
C LEU A 225 4.33 -2.39 -13.68
N ARG A 226 5.66 -2.34 -13.83
CA ARG A 226 6.48 -3.54 -14.06
C ARG A 226 6.90 -4.14 -12.72
N THR A 227 6.86 -5.46 -12.60
CA THR A 227 7.34 -6.17 -11.42
C THR A 227 8.06 -7.46 -11.79
N VAL A 228 8.86 -7.97 -10.87
CA VAL A 228 9.55 -9.26 -11.01
C VAL A 228 9.40 -10.07 -9.73
N PRO A 229 9.42 -11.41 -9.78
CA PRO A 229 9.28 -12.27 -8.60
C PRO A 229 10.29 -11.99 -7.48
N ALA A 230 11.49 -11.52 -7.82
CA ALA A 230 12.52 -11.15 -6.84
C ALA A 230 12.06 -10.02 -5.90
N HIS A 231 11.16 -9.14 -6.35
CA HIS A 231 10.60 -8.08 -5.50
C HIS A 231 9.72 -8.58 -4.35
N ALA A 232 9.29 -9.85 -4.38
CA ALA A 232 8.50 -10.45 -3.31
C ALA A 232 9.26 -10.59 -1.99
N HIS A 233 10.59 -10.55 -2.03
CA HIS A 233 11.45 -10.70 -0.87
C HIS A 233 12.24 -9.41 -0.61
N ILE A 234 11.99 -8.80 0.55
CA ILE A 234 12.73 -7.64 1.07
C ILE A 234 13.31 -8.06 2.40
N PRO A 235 14.62 -8.40 2.46
CA PRO A 235 15.26 -8.77 3.71
C PRO A 235 15.31 -7.60 4.68
N LEU A 236 15.39 -7.89 5.97
CA LEU A 236 15.64 -6.89 7.00
C LEU A 236 17.01 -6.26 6.78
N SER A 237 17.10 -4.96 7.03
CA SER A 237 18.36 -4.20 6.96
C SER A 237 19.21 -4.39 8.23
N LEU A 238 19.46 -5.65 8.59
CA LEU A 238 20.23 -6.04 9.76
C LEU A 238 21.41 -6.90 9.34
N PRO A 239 22.54 -6.87 10.09
CA PRO A 239 23.64 -7.78 9.83
C PRO A 239 23.20 -9.24 9.91
N ASN A 240 23.68 -10.10 8.99
CA ASN A 240 23.34 -11.53 8.94
C ASN A 240 23.74 -12.31 10.20
N THR A 241 24.56 -11.72 11.06
CA THR A 241 25.02 -12.26 12.34
C THR A 241 24.11 -11.93 13.51
N ALA A 242 23.05 -11.15 13.26
CA ALA A 242 22.01 -10.95 14.25
C ALA A 242 21.25 -12.28 14.45
N ASP A 243 20.57 -12.40 15.55
CA ASP A 243 19.79 -13.50 16.08
C ASP A 243 19.22 -14.51 15.04
N GLN A 244 19.08 -15.79 15.43
CA GLN A 244 18.43 -16.85 14.62
C GLN A 244 17.02 -16.47 14.13
N GLU A 245 16.32 -15.62 14.87
CA GLU A 245 15.00 -15.11 14.51
C GLU A 245 15.08 -14.18 13.29
N VAL A 246 16.10 -13.33 13.19
CA VAL A 246 16.37 -12.47 12.02
C VAL A 246 16.66 -13.34 10.79
N GLN A 247 17.40 -14.44 10.93
CA GLN A 247 17.65 -15.36 9.83
C GLN A 247 16.37 -16.03 9.32
N LYS A 248 15.42 -16.36 10.20
CA LYS A 248 14.10 -16.89 9.81
C LYS A 248 13.27 -15.87 9.09
N LEU A 249 13.27 -14.61 9.54
CA LEU A 249 12.52 -13.51 8.90
C LEU A 249 13.11 -13.12 7.54
N ASN A 250 14.42 -13.34 7.34
CA ASN A 250 15.13 -13.07 6.09
C ASN A 250 15.04 -14.22 5.08
N GLN A 251 14.26 -15.25 5.33
CA GLN A 251 14.08 -16.32 4.37
C GLN A 251 13.21 -15.87 3.18
N PRO A 252 13.56 -16.29 1.95
CA PRO A 252 12.72 -16.01 0.78
C PRO A 252 11.34 -16.66 0.92
N PRO A 253 10.35 -16.23 0.11
CA PRO A 253 9.03 -16.84 0.10
C PRO A 253 9.10 -18.36 -0.07
N THR A 254 8.16 -19.07 0.55
CA THR A 254 8.07 -20.53 0.45
C THR A 254 7.99 -21.00 -1.01
N PRO A 255 8.39 -22.25 -1.34
CA PRO A 255 8.31 -22.79 -2.70
C PRO A 255 6.90 -22.65 -3.31
N LEU A 256 5.84 -22.80 -2.50
CA LEU A 256 4.46 -22.63 -2.92
C LEU A 256 4.22 -21.21 -3.45
N ILE A 257 4.62 -20.20 -2.68
CA ILE A 257 4.47 -18.80 -3.06
C ILE A 257 5.37 -18.45 -4.24
N SER A 258 6.63 -18.92 -4.22
CA SER A 258 7.58 -18.68 -5.32
C SER A 258 7.07 -19.22 -6.65
N ASN A 259 6.44 -20.41 -6.65
CA ASN A 259 5.80 -20.98 -7.83
C ASN A 259 4.58 -20.16 -8.27
N PHE A 260 3.75 -19.70 -7.34
CA PHE A 260 2.57 -18.91 -7.65
C PHE A 260 2.94 -17.57 -8.33
N ILE A 261 3.94 -16.86 -7.78
CA ILE A 261 4.36 -15.54 -8.28
C ILE A 261 5.31 -15.60 -9.48
N ARG A 262 5.81 -16.79 -9.84
CA ARG A 262 6.87 -16.99 -10.84
C ARG A 262 6.64 -16.26 -12.16
N ASN A 263 5.40 -16.19 -12.61
CA ASN A 263 5.03 -15.61 -13.90
C ASN A 263 4.41 -14.20 -13.78
N LEU A 264 4.33 -13.62 -12.59
CA LEU A 264 3.87 -12.24 -12.41
C LEU A 264 4.88 -11.27 -13.02
N ARG A 265 4.41 -10.37 -13.91
CA ARG A 265 5.26 -9.40 -14.62
C ARG A 265 4.74 -7.99 -14.56
N TYR A 266 3.44 -7.81 -14.40
CA TYR A 266 2.80 -6.51 -14.38
C TYR A 266 1.84 -6.39 -13.22
N ILE A 267 1.66 -5.17 -12.75
CA ILE A 267 0.63 -4.79 -11.80
C ILE A 267 -0.19 -3.70 -12.47
N VAL A 268 -1.48 -3.91 -12.60
CA VAL A 268 -2.40 -2.86 -13.05
C VAL A 268 -3.08 -2.28 -11.82
N ALA A 269 -2.79 -1.03 -11.50
CA ALA A 269 -3.44 -0.30 -10.42
C ALA A 269 -4.69 0.41 -10.98
N LEU A 270 -5.87 0.06 -10.46
CA LEU A 270 -7.15 0.66 -10.83
C LEU A 270 -7.63 1.55 -9.68
N THR A 271 -7.66 2.87 -9.90
CA THR A 271 -8.13 3.85 -8.92
C THR A 271 -9.44 4.45 -9.38
N ASP A 272 -10.51 4.32 -8.60
CA ASP A 272 -11.79 4.98 -8.90
C ASP A 272 -11.65 6.49 -8.70
N ILE A 273 -11.65 7.22 -9.82
CA ILE A 273 -11.56 8.69 -9.83
C ILE A 273 -12.91 9.36 -10.05
N SER A 274 -13.99 8.60 -10.14
CA SER A 274 -15.34 9.11 -10.35
C SER A 274 -15.76 10.07 -9.23
N THR A 275 -16.57 11.05 -9.59
CA THR A 275 -17.32 11.91 -8.65
C THR A 275 -18.76 12.03 -9.10
N ALA A 276 -19.67 12.39 -8.19
CA ALA A 276 -21.05 12.67 -8.56
C ALA A 276 -21.13 13.81 -9.59
N GLN A 277 -20.24 14.78 -9.48
CA GLN A 277 -20.15 15.92 -10.39
C GLN A 277 -19.68 15.47 -11.79
N SER A 278 -18.58 14.70 -11.90
CA SER A 278 -18.08 14.22 -13.19
C SER A 278 -19.13 13.36 -13.89
N SER A 279 -19.79 12.47 -13.15
CA SER A 279 -20.90 11.65 -13.69
C SER A 279 -22.06 12.49 -14.22
N SER A 280 -22.39 13.59 -13.53
CA SER A 280 -23.45 14.52 -13.99
C SER A 280 -23.06 15.24 -15.27
N LEU A 281 -21.80 15.65 -15.41
CA LEU A 281 -21.29 16.31 -16.62
C LEU A 281 -21.30 15.35 -17.83
N TYR A 282 -20.85 14.12 -17.64
CA TYR A 282 -20.93 13.09 -18.69
C TYR A 282 -22.36 12.76 -19.08
N LYS A 283 -23.28 12.65 -18.11
CA LYS A 283 -24.71 12.41 -18.36
C LYS A 283 -25.37 13.54 -19.15
N ALA A 284 -24.91 14.77 -19.00
CA ALA A 284 -25.44 15.94 -19.71
C ALA A 284 -24.97 16.03 -21.18
N MET A 285 -24.03 15.18 -21.62
CA MET A 285 -23.57 15.15 -23.01
C MET A 285 -24.70 14.68 -23.94
N THR A 286 -25.00 15.51 -24.93
CA THR A 286 -25.98 15.17 -25.97
C THR A 286 -25.38 14.17 -26.95
N TYR A 287 -26.15 13.19 -27.39
CA TYR A 287 -25.72 12.17 -28.32
C TYR A 287 -26.85 11.74 -29.26
N ASP A 288 -26.48 11.20 -30.41
CA ASP A 288 -27.40 10.61 -31.38
C ASP A 288 -27.79 9.19 -30.93
N ALA A 289 -29.09 8.98 -30.64
CA ALA A 289 -29.63 7.67 -30.25
C ALA A 289 -29.53 6.61 -31.35
N ALA A 290 -29.40 6.98 -32.63
CA ALA A 290 -29.22 6.04 -33.75
C ALA A 290 -27.90 5.28 -33.64
N LEU A 291 -26.88 5.85 -32.99
CA LEU A 291 -25.55 5.26 -32.79
C LEU A 291 -25.47 4.30 -31.60
N LEU A 292 -26.51 4.16 -30.79
CA LEU A 292 -26.49 3.28 -29.59
C LEU A 292 -26.08 1.84 -29.89
N ASN A 293 -26.52 1.30 -31.03
CA ASN A 293 -26.16 -0.06 -31.43
C ASN A 293 -24.67 -0.24 -31.73
N GLN A 294 -23.96 0.83 -32.07
CA GLN A 294 -22.53 0.81 -32.36
C GLN A 294 -21.69 0.76 -31.08
N LEU A 295 -22.24 1.08 -29.91
CA LEU A 295 -21.56 0.91 -28.61
C LEU A 295 -21.11 -0.52 -28.34
N LYS A 296 -21.62 -1.51 -29.09
CA LYS A 296 -21.18 -2.92 -29.00
C LYS A 296 -19.68 -3.09 -29.22
N VAL A 297 -19.00 -2.15 -29.90
CA VAL A 297 -17.53 -2.18 -30.07
C VAL A 297 -16.80 -2.07 -28.72
N PHE A 298 -17.41 -1.45 -27.71
CA PHE A 298 -16.89 -1.31 -26.35
C PHE A 298 -17.46 -2.37 -25.39
N GLY A 299 -18.33 -3.26 -25.87
CA GLY A 299 -18.94 -4.32 -25.09
C GLY A 299 -18.04 -5.53 -24.95
N HIS A 300 -18.09 -6.18 -23.79
CA HIS A 300 -17.33 -7.40 -23.52
C HIS A 300 -18.22 -8.63 -23.62
N ALA A 301 -17.75 -9.63 -24.38
CA ALA A 301 -18.40 -10.92 -24.44
C ALA A 301 -18.31 -11.62 -23.07
N LYS A 302 -19.35 -12.35 -22.66
CA LYS A 302 -19.27 -13.19 -21.47
C LYS A 302 -18.26 -14.31 -21.65
N LEU A 303 -17.42 -14.52 -20.64
CA LEU A 303 -16.60 -15.73 -20.57
C LEU A 303 -17.47 -16.88 -20.05
N GLU A 304 -17.34 -18.06 -20.62
CA GLU A 304 -18.00 -19.26 -20.10
C GLU A 304 -17.47 -19.60 -18.70
N GLN A 305 -16.16 -19.43 -18.48
CA GLN A 305 -15.51 -19.53 -17.19
C GLN A 305 -14.44 -18.46 -17.08
N SER A 306 -14.54 -17.63 -16.04
CA SER A 306 -13.47 -16.69 -15.70
C SER A 306 -12.39 -17.38 -14.88
N PRO A 307 -11.09 -17.22 -15.21
CA PRO A 307 -10.02 -17.71 -14.36
C PRO A 307 -10.17 -17.19 -12.93
N PRO A 308 -9.94 -18.02 -11.90
CA PRO A 308 -9.98 -17.55 -10.52
C PRO A 308 -8.90 -16.52 -10.27
N ILE A 309 -9.25 -15.40 -9.62
CA ILE A 309 -8.35 -14.37 -9.20
C ILE A 309 -8.22 -14.45 -7.68
N GLU A 310 -7.04 -14.78 -7.20
CA GLU A 310 -6.79 -14.90 -5.76
C GLU A 310 -6.74 -13.52 -5.11
N SER A 311 -7.41 -13.37 -3.97
CA SER A 311 -7.41 -12.11 -3.22
C SER A 311 -6.51 -12.24 -1.99
N ALA A 312 -5.57 -11.31 -1.84
CA ALA A 312 -4.73 -11.17 -0.65
C ALA A 312 -4.94 -9.78 -0.05
N SER A 313 -5.02 -9.69 1.28
CA SER A 313 -5.19 -8.40 1.95
C SER A 313 -3.85 -7.82 2.42
N VAL A 314 -3.73 -6.49 2.38
CA VAL A 314 -2.62 -5.78 3.02
C VAL A 314 -2.84 -5.84 4.53
N GLN A 315 -2.00 -6.60 5.21
CA GLN A 315 -1.97 -6.66 6.67
C GLN A 315 -0.55 -6.38 7.15
N TYR A 316 -0.39 -5.38 8.01
CA TYR A 316 0.85 -5.12 8.76
C TYR A 316 0.77 -5.75 10.14
N VAL A 317 -0.41 -5.74 10.73
CA VAL A 317 -0.68 -6.37 12.02
C VAL A 317 -1.70 -7.48 11.81
N ASN A 318 -1.47 -8.64 12.39
CA ASN A 318 -2.58 -9.43 12.86
C ASN A 318 -3.31 -8.56 13.90
N LEU A 319 -4.38 -7.88 13.50
CA LEU A 319 -5.24 -7.09 14.39
C LEU A 319 -5.83 -7.94 15.53
N ARG A 320 -5.61 -9.23 15.46
CA ARG A 320 -5.97 -10.20 16.48
C ARG A 320 -4.74 -10.47 17.33
N SER A 321 -4.78 -9.99 18.56
CA SER A 321 -3.74 -10.26 19.55
C SER A 321 -3.56 -11.75 19.87
N GLU A 322 -4.48 -12.61 19.40
CA GLU A 322 -4.49 -14.06 19.65
C GLU A 322 -5.15 -14.82 18.50
N SER A 323 -4.63 -16.03 18.23
CA SER A 323 -5.23 -16.97 17.27
C SER A 323 -6.63 -17.36 17.74
N ARG A 324 -7.56 -17.45 16.79
CA ARG A 324 -8.90 -17.99 17.04
C ARG A 324 -9.00 -19.42 16.54
N PHE A 325 -9.86 -20.19 17.17
CA PHE A 325 -10.06 -21.59 16.87
C PHE A 325 -11.53 -21.87 16.61
N LEU A 326 -11.83 -22.69 15.61
CA LEU A 326 -13.18 -23.14 15.32
C LEU A 326 -13.64 -24.08 16.43
N TYR A 327 -14.73 -23.73 17.06
CA TYR A 327 -15.37 -24.58 18.04
C TYR A 327 -16.84 -24.22 18.16
N LYS A 328 -17.70 -25.17 17.88
CA LYS A 328 -19.17 -25.00 17.98
C LYS A 328 -19.66 -25.52 19.31
N THR A 329 -20.14 -24.62 20.16
CA THR A 329 -20.81 -24.96 21.42
C THR A 329 -21.99 -24.03 21.63
N THR A 330 -22.97 -24.48 22.43
CA THR A 330 -24.11 -23.66 22.82
C THR A 330 -23.66 -22.52 23.72
N VAL A 331 -24.15 -21.32 23.46
CA VAL A 331 -23.93 -20.09 24.22
C VAL A 331 -25.29 -19.47 24.52
N MET A 332 -25.59 -19.27 25.81
CA MET A 332 -26.79 -18.55 26.23
C MET A 332 -26.45 -17.09 26.48
N LEU A 333 -27.20 -16.19 25.89
CA LEU A 333 -27.09 -14.74 26.07
C LEU A 333 -28.15 -14.24 27.01
N GLU A 334 -27.74 -13.69 28.16
CA GLU A 334 -28.66 -13.12 29.13
C GLU A 334 -29.30 -11.83 28.59
N GLN A 335 -30.62 -11.73 28.64
CA GLN A 335 -31.35 -10.52 28.32
C GLN A 335 -31.82 -9.79 29.57
N ALA A 336 -31.83 -8.47 29.56
CA ALA A 336 -32.33 -7.66 30.65
C ALA A 336 -33.85 -7.83 30.85
N LYS A 337 -34.60 -8.19 29.80
CA LYS A 337 -36.04 -8.50 29.82
C LYS A 337 -36.31 -9.61 28.80
N GLY A 338 -36.94 -10.69 29.21
CA GLY A 338 -37.27 -11.82 28.34
C GLY A 338 -36.48 -13.10 28.66
N GLU A 339 -36.64 -14.11 27.81
CA GLU A 339 -35.90 -15.36 27.92
C GLU A 339 -34.49 -15.21 27.32
N ASP A 340 -33.52 -15.98 27.81
CA ASP A 340 -32.15 -16.01 27.33
C ASP A 340 -32.12 -16.47 25.86
N ILE A 341 -31.33 -15.80 25.05
CA ILE A 341 -31.17 -16.15 23.61
C ILE A 341 -30.17 -17.29 23.49
N GLN A 342 -30.60 -18.39 22.86
CA GLN A 342 -29.70 -19.45 22.47
C GLN A 342 -28.94 -19.08 21.22
N SER A 343 -27.62 -19.19 21.26
CA SER A 343 -26.69 -18.98 20.17
C SER A 343 -25.63 -20.07 20.13
N PHE A 344 -24.80 -20.06 19.08
CA PHE A 344 -23.69 -21.00 18.92
C PHE A 344 -22.39 -20.26 18.71
N SER A 345 -21.30 -20.72 19.31
CA SER A 345 -19.97 -20.21 18.96
C SER A 345 -19.57 -20.67 17.57
N ARG A 346 -18.96 -19.79 16.80
CA ARG A 346 -18.30 -20.11 15.51
C ARG A 346 -16.81 -20.26 15.72
N ASP A 347 -16.21 -19.27 16.36
CA ASP A 347 -14.81 -19.29 16.74
C ASP A 347 -14.61 -18.67 18.13
N PHE A 348 -13.48 -18.99 18.74
CA PHE A 348 -13.07 -18.45 20.03
C PHE A 348 -11.56 -18.19 20.11
N SER A 349 -11.20 -17.26 20.97
CA SER A 349 -9.85 -17.06 21.52
C SER A 349 -9.94 -16.86 23.02
N SER A 350 -8.80 -16.67 23.71
CA SER A 350 -8.88 -16.34 25.15
C SER A 350 -9.59 -15.00 25.40
N LYS A 351 -9.54 -14.06 24.45
CA LYS A 351 -10.07 -12.68 24.58
C LYS A 351 -11.40 -12.42 23.88
N GLY A 352 -11.95 -13.37 23.15
CA GLY A 352 -13.19 -13.12 22.44
C GLY A 352 -13.83 -14.33 21.80
N LEU A 353 -15.10 -14.14 21.43
CA LEU A 353 -15.97 -15.13 20.78
C LEU A 353 -16.64 -14.53 19.56
N GLN A 354 -16.86 -15.33 18.51
CA GLN A 354 -17.84 -15.03 17.48
C GLN A 354 -19.03 -15.95 17.65
N LEU A 355 -20.22 -15.36 17.72
CA LEU A 355 -21.48 -16.08 17.93
C LEU A 355 -22.36 -15.99 16.71
N GLU A 356 -23.08 -17.07 16.43
CA GLU A 356 -24.15 -17.16 15.44
C GLU A 356 -25.47 -17.40 16.18
N CYS A 357 -26.41 -16.48 15.97
CA CYS A 357 -27.73 -16.51 16.60
C CYS A 357 -28.77 -17.06 15.61
N ALA A 358 -29.73 -17.83 16.12
CA ALA A 358 -30.82 -18.37 15.29
C ALA A 358 -31.78 -17.26 14.81
N GLU A 359 -31.92 -16.19 15.59
CA GLU A 359 -32.77 -15.04 15.29
C GLU A 359 -32.00 -13.72 15.40
N PRO A 360 -32.45 -12.66 14.72
CA PRO A 360 -31.81 -11.35 14.78
C PRO A 360 -31.81 -10.78 16.20
N VAL A 361 -30.62 -10.44 16.71
CA VAL A 361 -30.44 -9.89 18.05
C VAL A 361 -30.71 -8.39 18.11
N SER A 362 -31.13 -7.90 19.28
CA SER A 362 -31.34 -6.48 19.54
C SER A 362 -30.08 -5.72 19.99
N PHE A 363 -28.99 -6.44 20.25
CA PHE A 363 -27.73 -5.85 20.74
C PHE A 363 -27.06 -4.98 19.69
N SER A 364 -26.34 -3.97 20.19
CA SER A 364 -25.56 -3.01 19.38
C SER A 364 -24.10 -3.00 19.84
N LYS A 365 -23.23 -2.46 18.99
CA LYS A 365 -21.81 -2.28 19.32
C LYS A 365 -21.65 -1.43 20.58
N GLY A 366 -20.86 -1.94 21.55
CA GLY A 366 -20.60 -1.32 22.85
C GLY A 366 -21.49 -1.82 23.97
N ASP A 367 -22.53 -2.61 23.68
CA ASP A 367 -23.37 -3.21 24.70
C ASP A 367 -22.59 -4.27 25.52
N THR A 368 -22.87 -4.32 26.80
CA THR A 368 -22.38 -5.38 27.69
C THR A 368 -23.42 -6.48 27.80
N VAL A 369 -23.01 -7.70 27.48
CA VAL A 369 -23.85 -8.89 27.52
C VAL A 369 -23.20 -9.95 28.41
N LYS A 370 -23.97 -10.57 29.29
CA LYS A 370 -23.53 -11.75 30.03
C LYS A 370 -23.82 -12.99 29.22
N ILE A 371 -22.86 -13.90 29.16
CA ILE A 371 -23.02 -15.17 28.48
C ILE A 371 -22.77 -16.35 29.40
N SER A 372 -23.43 -17.46 29.10
CA SER A 372 -23.23 -18.72 29.77
C SER A 372 -22.91 -19.83 28.78
N LEU A 373 -22.02 -20.74 29.13
CA LEU A 373 -21.50 -21.83 28.30
C LEU A 373 -21.89 -23.20 28.90
N PRO A 374 -23.16 -23.63 28.78
CA PRO A 374 -23.68 -24.78 29.51
C PRO A 374 -22.98 -26.09 29.17
N GLU A 375 -22.63 -26.32 27.89
CA GLU A 375 -21.95 -27.56 27.49
C GLU A 375 -20.50 -27.61 27.97
N LEU A 376 -19.80 -26.48 27.95
CA LEU A 376 -18.43 -26.38 28.47
C LEU A 376 -18.40 -26.44 30.01
N GLN A 377 -19.46 -25.99 30.70
CA GLN A 377 -19.58 -26.10 32.14
C GLN A 377 -19.61 -27.57 32.59
N LYS A 378 -20.14 -28.50 31.76
CA LYS A 378 -20.16 -29.93 32.08
C LYS A 378 -18.76 -30.56 32.13
N ILE A 379 -17.78 -29.99 31.47
CA ILE A 379 -16.43 -30.55 31.39
C ILE A 379 -15.43 -29.86 32.33
N THR A 380 -15.85 -28.85 33.11
CA THR A 380 -15.00 -28.19 34.10
C THR A 380 -15.77 -27.88 35.38
N THR A 381 -15.16 -28.25 36.52
CA THR A 381 -15.61 -27.85 37.85
C THR A 381 -14.77 -26.72 38.45
N LYS A 382 -13.64 -26.40 37.81
CA LYS A 382 -12.67 -25.40 38.31
C LYS A 382 -13.07 -23.97 37.95
N HIS A 383 -13.82 -23.79 36.86
CA HIS A 383 -14.20 -22.49 36.37
C HIS A 383 -15.70 -22.38 36.23
N GLN A 384 -16.26 -21.29 36.72
CA GLN A 384 -17.67 -20.97 36.55
C GLN A 384 -17.87 -20.30 35.22
N LEU A 385 -18.54 -20.96 34.27
CA LEU A 385 -18.73 -20.51 32.91
C LEU A 385 -20.15 -19.96 32.65
N SER A 386 -20.80 -19.42 33.70
CA SER A 386 -22.11 -18.77 33.65
C SER A 386 -22.00 -17.30 34.03
N GLY A 387 -22.79 -16.44 33.38
CA GLY A 387 -22.86 -15.01 33.67
C GLY A 387 -21.57 -14.24 33.32
N LEU A 388 -20.81 -14.72 32.36
CA LEU A 388 -19.53 -14.14 31.95
C LEU A 388 -19.75 -12.81 31.21
N PRO A 389 -19.11 -11.67 31.61
CA PRO A 389 -19.32 -10.39 31.00
C PRO A 389 -18.49 -10.23 29.68
N TYR A 390 -19.19 -9.89 28.62
CA TYR A 390 -18.60 -9.61 27.31
C TYR A 390 -19.13 -8.30 26.74
N GLU A 391 -18.29 -7.58 25.97
CA GLU A 391 -18.66 -6.40 25.19
C GLU A 391 -18.93 -6.79 23.75
N VAL A 392 -20.00 -6.28 23.16
CA VAL A 392 -20.31 -6.45 21.75
C VAL A 392 -19.43 -5.52 20.92
N MET A 393 -18.52 -6.09 20.14
CA MET A 393 -17.58 -5.34 19.29
C MET A 393 -18.14 -5.01 17.92
N ALA A 394 -18.93 -5.92 17.37
CA ALA A 394 -19.60 -5.75 16.08
C ALA A 394 -20.80 -6.69 15.97
N VAL A 395 -21.81 -6.26 15.23
CA VAL A 395 -22.97 -7.05 14.84
C VAL A 395 -23.11 -6.99 13.32
N SER A 396 -23.37 -8.13 12.68
CA SER A 396 -23.59 -8.22 11.24
C SER A 396 -24.85 -7.44 10.81
N LYS A 397 -24.93 -7.05 9.54
CA LYS A 397 -26.11 -6.30 8.99
C LYS A 397 -27.43 -7.04 9.19
N ASN A 398 -27.42 -8.37 9.07
CA ASN A 398 -28.56 -9.24 9.29
C ASN A 398 -28.82 -9.55 10.78
N LYS A 399 -27.97 -9.03 11.68
CA LYS A 399 -28.04 -9.20 13.13
C LYS A 399 -27.97 -10.66 13.63
N LEU A 400 -27.45 -11.57 12.81
CA LEU A 400 -27.30 -12.98 13.14
C LEU A 400 -25.90 -13.34 13.65
N ILE A 401 -24.89 -12.50 13.40
CA ILE A 401 -23.51 -12.77 13.84
C ILE A 401 -23.03 -11.64 14.73
N MET A 402 -22.50 -11.99 15.90
CA MET A 402 -21.90 -11.06 16.85
C MET A 402 -20.45 -11.39 17.14
N ASN A 403 -19.60 -10.38 17.14
CA ASN A 403 -18.23 -10.47 17.64
C ASN A 403 -18.19 -9.89 19.05
N MET A 404 -17.69 -10.67 20.00
CA MET A 404 -17.67 -10.31 21.40
C MET A 404 -16.26 -10.31 21.96
N ARG A 405 -15.98 -9.41 22.90
CA ARG A 405 -14.71 -9.27 23.60
C ARG A 405 -14.93 -9.42 25.11
N VAL A 406 -14.04 -10.15 25.77
CA VAL A 406 -14.03 -10.29 27.22
C VAL A 406 -13.91 -8.93 27.91
N ILE A 407 -14.73 -8.67 28.93
CA ILE A 407 -14.56 -7.54 29.84
C ILE A 407 -13.81 -8.07 31.08
N ASP A 408 -12.53 -7.71 31.20
CA ASP A 408 -11.65 -8.28 32.22
C ASP A 408 -10.75 -7.22 32.86
N PRO A 409 -11.31 -6.33 33.70
CA PRO A 409 -10.54 -5.25 34.32
C PRO A 409 -9.55 -5.75 35.39
N THR A 410 -9.83 -6.91 36.01
CA THR A 410 -9.06 -7.49 37.12
C THR A 410 -8.14 -8.63 36.69
N ASN A 411 -8.20 -9.04 35.44
CA ASN A 411 -7.45 -10.15 34.84
C ASN A 411 -7.78 -11.54 35.46
N ASP A 412 -9.00 -11.71 35.95
CA ASP A 412 -9.52 -12.92 36.61
C ASP A 412 -10.77 -13.52 35.93
N HIS A 413 -11.09 -13.10 34.71
CA HIS A 413 -12.26 -13.55 33.96
C HIS A 413 -12.20 -15.07 33.70
N ALA A 414 -13.12 -15.82 34.34
CA ALA A 414 -13.11 -17.28 34.32
C ALA A 414 -13.15 -17.90 32.93
N GLY A 415 -13.93 -17.32 32.00
CA GLY A 415 -13.98 -17.74 30.59
C GLY A 415 -12.66 -17.54 29.87
N LYS A 416 -11.94 -16.43 30.10
CA LYS A 416 -10.63 -16.18 29.54
C LYS A 416 -9.61 -17.21 29.98
N ILE A 417 -9.54 -17.46 31.27
CA ILE A 417 -8.62 -18.45 31.88
C ILE A 417 -8.93 -19.85 31.33
N PHE A 418 -10.22 -20.23 31.30
CA PHE A 418 -10.65 -21.52 30.76
C PHE A 418 -10.27 -21.70 29.29
N PHE A 419 -10.58 -20.74 28.43
CA PHE A 419 -10.23 -20.82 27.00
C PHE A 419 -8.72 -20.84 26.76
N GLN A 420 -7.94 -20.11 27.56
CA GLN A 420 -6.49 -20.19 27.50
C GLN A 420 -5.95 -21.59 27.78
N GLN A 421 -6.49 -22.25 28.84
CA GLN A 421 -6.13 -23.63 29.20
C GLN A 421 -6.61 -24.61 28.11
N LEU A 422 -7.82 -24.45 27.60
CA LEU A 422 -8.38 -25.26 26.53
C LEU A 422 -7.50 -25.23 25.28
N ILE A 423 -7.07 -24.02 24.88
CA ILE A 423 -6.16 -23.81 23.73
C ILE A 423 -4.82 -24.48 24.00
N ASN A 424 -4.19 -24.24 25.16
CA ASN A 424 -2.87 -24.79 25.47
C ASN A 424 -2.87 -26.32 25.49
N ASN A 425 -3.93 -26.94 26.07
CA ASN A 425 -4.03 -28.39 26.19
C ASN A 425 -4.44 -29.10 24.89
N ASN A 426 -5.08 -28.42 23.97
CA ASN A 426 -5.65 -29.02 22.76
C ASN A 426 -5.16 -28.39 21.45
N ARG A 427 -4.08 -27.62 21.47
CA ARG A 427 -3.61 -26.83 20.33
C ARG A 427 -3.41 -27.66 19.04
N SER A 428 -2.99 -28.91 19.16
CA SER A 428 -2.80 -29.84 18.04
C SER A 428 -4.12 -30.41 17.48
N LYS A 429 -5.21 -30.31 18.22
CA LYS A 429 -6.53 -30.84 17.85
C LYS A 429 -7.51 -29.75 17.43
N LEU A 430 -7.24 -28.49 17.77
CA LEU A 430 -8.06 -27.35 17.43
C LEU A 430 -7.75 -26.84 16.04
N THR A 431 -8.78 -26.69 15.21
CA THR A 431 -8.66 -26.08 13.89
C THR A 431 -8.67 -24.56 14.03
N MET A 432 -7.67 -23.89 13.50
CA MET A 432 -7.63 -22.42 13.52
C MET A 432 -8.82 -21.85 12.71
N ALA A 433 -9.47 -20.85 13.29
CA ALA A 433 -10.61 -20.13 12.67
C ALA A 433 -10.16 -19.05 11.67
N GLU A 434 -8.88 -18.96 11.38
CA GLU A 434 -8.46 -18.16 10.25
C GLU A 434 -9.05 -18.78 8.99
N GLU A 435 -9.66 -17.94 8.13
CA GLU A 435 -9.57 -18.16 6.72
C GLU A 435 -8.07 -18.25 6.45
N THR A 436 -7.51 -19.45 6.53
CA THR A 436 -6.14 -19.70 6.11
C THR A 436 -6.14 -19.26 4.66
N PRO A 437 -5.44 -18.19 4.30
CA PRO A 437 -5.38 -17.80 2.90
C PRO A 437 -4.93 -19.04 2.15
N LYS A 438 -5.59 -19.37 1.06
CA LYS A 438 -5.28 -20.53 0.20
C LYS A 438 -3.78 -20.64 -0.08
N PHE A 439 -3.11 -19.48 -0.06
CA PHE A 439 -1.66 -19.33 -0.18
C PHE A 439 -1.11 -18.51 1.00
N PRO A 440 -0.77 -19.16 2.13
CA PRO A 440 -0.14 -18.47 3.28
C PRO A 440 1.17 -17.77 2.84
N GLY A 441 1.32 -16.50 3.19
CA GLY A 441 2.48 -15.68 2.78
C GLY A 441 2.32 -14.94 1.45
N LEU A 442 1.20 -15.12 0.72
CA LEU A 442 0.96 -14.40 -0.54
C LEU A 442 0.79 -12.89 -0.29
N GLY A 443 0.07 -12.48 0.75
CA GLY A 443 -0.14 -11.05 1.06
C GLY A 443 1.16 -10.28 1.24
N PRO A 444 2.09 -10.69 2.12
CA PRO A 444 3.41 -10.08 2.24
C PRO A 444 4.22 -10.07 0.94
N ALA A 445 4.19 -11.15 0.16
CA ALA A 445 4.88 -11.22 -1.12
C ALA A 445 4.35 -10.18 -2.13
N LEU A 446 3.02 -10.10 -2.31
CA LEU A 446 2.39 -9.12 -3.20
C LEU A 446 2.58 -7.69 -2.71
N ARG A 447 2.51 -7.46 -1.39
CA ARG A 447 2.80 -6.16 -0.79
C ARG A 447 4.21 -5.69 -1.17
N ASN A 448 5.22 -6.53 -0.97
CA ASN A 448 6.61 -6.20 -1.29
C ASN A 448 6.80 -5.94 -2.81
N MET A 449 6.17 -6.77 -3.67
CA MET A 449 6.19 -6.56 -5.11
C MET A 449 5.54 -5.24 -5.51
N TYR A 450 4.44 -4.86 -4.86
CA TYR A 450 3.73 -3.60 -5.12
C TYR A 450 4.56 -2.39 -4.69
N VAL A 451 5.10 -2.40 -3.47
CA VAL A 451 5.96 -1.33 -2.94
C VAL A 451 7.15 -1.05 -3.85
N LYS A 452 7.82 -2.11 -4.33
CA LYS A 452 8.96 -1.97 -5.25
C LYS A 452 8.60 -1.45 -6.64
N ALA A 453 7.32 -1.50 -7.00
CA ALA A 453 6.82 -1.07 -8.30
C ALA A 453 6.08 0.27 -8.27
N LEU A 454 5.75 0.80 -7.09
CA LEU A 454 4.98 2.04 -6.93
C LEU A 454 5.63 3.22 -7.66
N ASP A 455 4.78 4.02 -8.31
CA ASP A 455 5.10 5.31 -8.95
C ASP A 455 4.24 6.47 -8.39
N THR A 456 3.69 6.29 -7.21
CA THR A 456 2.75 7.22 -6.57
C THR A 456 3.46 8.41 -5.92
N PHE A 457 2.69 9.46 -5.65
CA PHE A 457 3.07 10.59 -4.80
C PHE A 457 2.06 10.70 -3.66
N ALA A 458 2.56 10.66 -2.42
CA ALA A 458 1.74 10.77 -1.24
C ALA A 458 2.38 11.69 -0.20
N PHE A 459 1.58 12.28 0.68
CA PHE A 459 2.07 13.10 1.78
C PHE A 459 1.45 12.62 3.10
N TYR A 460 2.17 12.89 4.19
CA TYR A 460 1.73 12.52 5.53
C TYR A 460 1.41 13.76 6.35
N VAL A 461 0.31 13.67 7.11
CA VAL A 461 -0.12 14.72 8.01
C VAL A 461 0.26 14.34 9.43
N HIS A 462 1.11 15.15 10.03
CA HIS A 462 1.58 15.02 11.40
C HIS A 462 0.80 15.93 12.34
N ARG A 463 0.59 15.48 13.57
CA ARG A 463 -0.01 16.26 14.63
C ARG A 463 1.00 16.54 15.75
N GLN A 464 1.34 17.79 15.96
CA GLN A 464 2.17 18.25 17.06
C GLN A 464 1.35 19.15 17.98
N GLY A 465 0.86 18.58 19.08
CA GLY A 465 -0.08 19.26 19.97
C GLY A 465 -1.39 19.61 19.28
N VAL A 466 -1.63 20.89 19.01
CA VAL A 466 -2.82 21.40 18.29
C VAL A 466 -2.57 21.67 16.80
N ARG A 467 -1.31 21.69 16.38
CA ARG A 467 -0.91 21.99 14.98
C ARG A 467 -0.89 20.72 14.14
N TYR A 468 -1.16 20.90 12.84
CA TYR A 468 -1.10 19.88 11.83
C TYR A 468 -0.13 20.32 10.74
N ASN A 469 0.89 19.54 10.48
CA ASN A 469 1.96 19.83 9.54
C ASN A 469 2.04 18.73 8.48
N LEU A 470 2.55 19.11 7.30
CA LEU A 470 2.90 18.16 6.24
C LEU A 470 4.43 18.15 6.15
N ASP A 471 5.04 17.25 6.89
CA ASP A 471 6.49 17.24 7.06
C ASP A 471 7.17 16.14 6.23
N VAL A 472 6.43 15.14 5.75
CA VAL A 472 6.96 14.00 5.00
C VAL A 472 6.13 13.72 3.76
N VAL A 473 6.82 13.45 2.65
CA VAL A 473 6.24 12.95 1.40
C VAL A 473 6.80 11.58 1.07
N ALA A 474 6.00 10.75 0.43
CA ALA A 474 6.44 9.49 -0.15
C ALA A 474 6.33 9.57 -1.67
N MET A 475 7.37 9.10 -2.32
CA MET A 475 7.45 9.07 -3.78
C MET A 475 7.82 7.67 -4.24
N GLY A 476 7.34 7.30 -5.41
CA GLY A 476 7.71 6.04 -6.04
C GLY A 476 9.16 6.01 -6.49
N ALA A 477 9.65 4.83 -6.84
CA ALA A 477 11.01 4.64 -7.35
C ALA A 477 11.28 5.41 -8.67
N LYS A 478 10.22 5.70 -9.44
CA LYS A 478 10.28 6.56 -10.62
C LYS A 478 9.61 7.89 -10.31
N PRO A 479 10.24 9.02 -10.69
CA PRO A 479 9.66 10.33 -10.44
C PRO A 479 8.39 10.53 -11.29
N SER A 480 7.28 10.80 -10.60
CA SER A 480 6.01 11.17 -11.25
C SER A 480 6.08 12.57 -11.87
N ALA A 481 5.10 12.91 -12.71
CA ALA A 481 4.96 14.25 -13.28
C ALA A 481 4.85 15.32 -12.18
N LEU A 482 4.05 15.04 -11.15
CA LEU A 482 3.92 15.94 -10.00
C LEU A 482 5.25 16.11 -9.25
N HIS A 483 5.98 15.01 -9.02
CA HIS A 483 7.30 15.07 -8.39
C HIS A 483 8.25 15.98 -9.18
N LYS A 484 8.35 15.77 -10.49
CA LYS A 484 9.21 16.61 -11.35
C LYS A 484 8.83 18.09 -11.31
N LEU A 485 7.55 18.41 -11.33
CA LEU A 485 7.05 19.78 -11.23
C LEU A 485 7.42 20.43 -9.90
N LEU A 486 7.18 19.75 -8.77
CA LEU A 486 7.44 20.30 -7.45
C LEU A 486 8.94 20.41 -7.14
N ALA A 487 9.74 19.45 -7.63
CA ALA A 487 11.19 19.43 -7.41
C ALA A 487 11.92 20.65 -8.04
N GLN A 488 11.36 21.25 -9.10
CA GLN A 488 11.97 22.44 -9.73
C GLN A 488 12.07 23.65 -8.78
N PHE A 489 11.21 23.70 -7.77
CA PHE A 489 11.09 24.82 -6.82
C PHE A 489 11.53 24.42 -5.41
N SER A 490 12.21 23.30 -5.29
CA SER A 490 12.66 22.76 -4.01
C SER A 490 14.10 23.21 -3.71
N GLU A 491 14.43 23.41 -2.45
CA GLU A 491 15.73 23.93 -2.00
C GLU A 491 16.84 22.87 -2.01
N GLY A 492 16.56 21.63 -2.46
CA GLY A 492 17.52 20.54 -2.55
C GLY A 492 16.87 19.18 -2.78
N PRO A 493 17.67 18.11 -2.96
CA PRO A 493 17.15 16.80 -3.32
C PRO A 493 16.33 16.13 -2.20
N GLU A 494 16.54 16.53 -0.95
CA GLU A 494 15.84 15.96 0.22
C GLU A 494 14.58 16.74 0.64
N SER A 495 14.25 17.85 -0.04
CA SER A 495 13.09 18.67 0.25
C SER A 495 12.20 18.85 -0.98
N ILE A 496 10.90 18.84 -0.78
CA ILE A 496 9.91 19.12 -1.83
C ILE A 496 8.93 20.17 -1.34
N THR A 497 8.81 21.26 -2.11
CA THR A 497 7.79 22.26 -1.82
C THR A 497 6.40 21.75 -2.22
N MET A 498 5.45 21.85 -1.28
CA MET A 498 4.05 21.48 -1.52
C MET A 498 3.17 22.69 -1.88
N LEU A 499 3.75 23.89 -1.95
CA LEU A 499 3.02 25.14 -2.23
C LEU A 499 2.15 25.06 -3.49
N PRO A 500 2.64 24.57 -4.65
CA PRO A 500 1.80 24.48 -5.84
C PRO A 500 0.56 23.60 -5.66
N LEU A 501 0.67 22.52 -4.88
CA LEU A 501 -0.43 21.60 -4.65
C LEU A 501 -1.37 22.07 -3.52
N LEU A 502 -0.83 22.72 -2.48
CA LEU A 502 -1.59 23.03 -1.26
C LEU A 502 -2.01 24.49 -1.13
N LYS A 503 -1.53 25.37 -2.01
CA LYS A 503 -1.89 26.78 -2.12
C LYS A 503 -1.52 27.64 -0.90
N ASN A 504 -1.92 27.26 0.31
CA ASN A 504 -1.67 28.05 1.53
C ASN A 504 -2.02 27.30 2.82
N ASN A 505 -1.78 27.94 3.96
CA ASN A 505 -2.09 27.39 5.28
C ASN A 505 -3.59 27.12 5.53
N ALA A 506 -4.51 27.79 4.83
CA ALA A 506 -5.94 27.55 4.96
C ALA A 506 -6.32 26.16 4.45
N THR A 507 -5.66 25.66 3.39
CA THR A 507 -5.83 24.29 2.88
C THR A 507 -5.37 23.24 3.88
N ASN A 508 -4.22 23.48 4.56
CA ASN A 508 -3.73 22.60 5.62
C ASN A 508 -4.73 22.52 6.78
N LEU A 509 -5.33 23.67 7.17
CA LEU A 509 -6.36 23.71 8.21
C LEU A 509 -7.63 22.94 7.79
N GLN A 510 -7.98 23.00 6.52
CA GLN A 510 -9.14 22.25 5.98
C GLN A 510 -8.91 20.75 6.02
N PHE A 511 -7.72 20.26 5.61
CA PHE A 511 -7.33 18.86 5.75
C PHE A 511 -7.33 18.41 7.21
N ALA A 512 -6.76 19.21 8.10
CA ALA A 512 -6.76 18.97 9.54
C ALA A 512 -8.19 18.83 10.10
N ASN A 513 -9.09 19.74 9.72
CA ASN A 513 -10.49 19.73 10.17
C ASN A 513 -11.24 18.51 9.62
N GLN A 514 -10.98 18.13 8.36
CA GLN A 514 -11.55 16.93 7.79
C GLN A 514 -11.06 15.67 8.52
N LEU A 515 -9.74 15.53 8.76
CA LEU A 515 -9.15 14.41 9.49
C LEU A 515 -9.71 14.29 10.92
N LYS A 516 -9.98 15.41 11.61
CA LYS A 516 -10.61 15.39 12.95
C LYS A 516 -12.01 14.76 12.94
N LYS A 517 -12.78 15.00 11.87
CA LYS A 517 -14.16 14.48 11.72
C LYS A 517 -14.19 13.00 11.31
N MET A 518 -13.17 12.53 10.59
CA MET A 518 -13.11 11.16 10.09
C MET A 518 -12.85 10.13 11.19
N LYS A 519 -13.48 8.97 11.06
CA LYS A 519 -13.12 7.75 11.82
C LYS A 519 -11.97 7.03 11.14
N ARG A 520 -11.22 6.20 11.89
CA ARG A 520 -10.02 5.49 11.39
C ARG A 520 -10.29 4.51 10.23
N GLN A 521 -11.50 4.00 10.12
CA GLN A 521 -11.92 3.02 9.10
C GLN A 521 -12.93 3.61 8.11
N GLU A 522 -12.99 4.93 8.03
CA GLU A 522 -13.85 5.61 7.08
C GLU A 522 -13.23 5.63 5.68
N VAL A 523 -14.09 5.60 4.68
CA VAL A 523 -13.68 5.76 3.27
C VAL A 523 -12.91 7.07 3.10
N PRO A 524 -11.84 7.13 2.30
CA PRO A 524 -11.08 8.34 2.06
C PRO A 524 -11.98 9.49 1.63
N PHE A 525 -11.74 10.67 2.19
CA PHE A 525 -12.33 11.89 1.66
C PHE A 525 -11.51 12.35 0.45
N SER A 526 -12.15 12.77 -0.63
CA SER A 526 -11.41 13.19 -1.82
C SER A 526 -11.61 14.67 -2.14
N TYR A 527 -10.54 15.30 -2.61
CA TYR A 527 -10.50 16.65 -3.13
C TYR A 527 -10.00 16.63 -4.57
N GLU A 528 -10.57 17.47 -5.42
CA GLU A 528 -9.98 17.74 -6.75
C GLU A 528 -9.22 19.07 -6.69
N VAL A 529 -8.03 19.07 -7.28
CA VAL A 529 -7.13 20.21 -7.37
C VAL A 529 -6.86 20.50 -8.85
N PHE A 530 -7.09 21.74 -9.26
CA PHE A 530 -6.85 22.23 -10.61
C PHE A 530 -5.65 23.18 -10.56
N LEU A 531 -4.63 22.86 -11.31
CA LEU A 531 -3.38 23.57 -11.34
C LEU A 531 -3.15 24.16 -12.72
N ARG A 532 -3.09 25.47 -12.83
CA ARG A 532 -2.60 26.19 -14.00
C ARG A 532 -1.09 26.34 -13.82
N PHE A 533 -0.32 25.83 -14.75
CA PHE A 533 1.11 26.04 -14.81
C PHE A 533 1.46 27.02 -15.93
N ILE A 534 2.16 28.10 -15.57
CA ILE A 534 2.62 29.16 -16.45
C ILE A 534 4.13 29.01 -16.54
N PRO A 535 4.68 28.56 -17.70
CA PRO A 535 6.11 28.38 -17.87
C PRO A 535 6.86 29.72 -17.86
N GLU A 536 8.19 29.65 -17.66
CA GLU A 536 9.12 30.79 -17.77
C GLU A 536 8.85 31.94 -16.78
N GLN A 537 8.40 31.62 -15.56
CA GLN A 537 8.23 32.57 -14.47
C GLN A 537 9.39 32.46 -13.46
N ASP A 538 9.73 33.58 -12.82
CA ASP A 538 10.88 33.67 -11.89
C ASP A 538 10.55 33.16 -10.48
N SER A 539 9.27 33.05 -10.12
CA SER A 539 8.85 32.59 -8.79
C SER A 539 7.78 31.53 -8.86
N ILE A 540 7.71 30.71 -7.78
CA ILE A 540 6.74 29.64 -7.64
C ILE A 540 5.30 30.19 -7.62
N GLU A 541 5.07 31.35 -7.00
CA GLU A 541 3.76 31.97 -6.90
C GLU A 541 3.24 32.47 -8.26
N GLN A 542 4.16 32.86 -9.16
CA GLN A 542 3.84 33.29 -10.53
C GLN A 542 3.68 32.11 -11.47
N SER A 543 4.41 31.03 -11.22
CA SER A 543 4.38 29.80 -12.05
C SER A 543 3.10 29.00 -11.86
N PHE A 544 2.41 29.12 -10.74
CA PHE A 544 1.26 28.29 -10.43
C PHE A 544 0.04 29.08 -9.96
N GLU A 545 -1.11 28.78 -10.53
CA GLU A 545 -2.42 29.13 -9.98
C GLU A 545 -3.14 27.86 -9.60
N THR A 546 -3.38 27.67 -8.29
CA THR A 546 -4.03 26.48 -7.74
C THR A 546 -5.43 26.79 -7.27
N LYS A 547 -6.39 25.96 -7.70
CA LYS A 547 -7.80 26.01 -7.23
C LYS A 547 -8.25 24.61 -6.84
N PHE A 548 -8.88 24.53 -5.68
CA PHE A 548 -9.57 23.32 -5.25
C PHE A 548 -11.03 23.33 -5.73
N ASP A 549 -11.65 22.16 -5.75
CA ASP A 549 -13.07 22.01 -6.11
C ASP A 549 -14.00 22.88 -5.25
N PHE A 550 -13.65 23.10 -3.98
CA PHE A 550 -14.41 23.97 -3.06
C PHE A 550 -14.13 25.48 -3.23
N ASP A 551 -13.15 25.90 -4.00
CA ASP A 551 -12.89 27.30 -4.33
C ASP A 551 -13.90 27.84 -5.39
N PHE A 552 -14.59 26.93 -6.08
CA PHE A 552 -15.58 27.29 -7.10
C PHE A 552 -16.99 27.31 -6.53
N GLN A 553 -17.65 28.43 -6.59
CA GLN A 553 -19.04 28.57 -6.15
C GLN A 553 -20.05 27.90 -7.10
N LEU A 554 -19.72 27.89 -8.41
CA LEU A 554 -20.56 27.35 -9.48
C LEU A 554 -19.78 26.40 -10.39
N HIS A 555 -20.46 25.41 -10.94
CA HIS A 555 -19.87 24.49 -11.92
C HIS A 555 -19.45 25.19 -13.22
N SER A 556 -20.18 26.24 -13.61
CA SER A 556 -19.82 27.08 -14.76
C SER A 556 -18.46 27.76 -14.58
N ALA A 557 -18.18 28.28 -13.38
CA ALA A 557 -16.90 28.92 -13.07
C ALA A 557 -15.74 27.95 -13.12
N LYS A 558 -15.96 26.68 -12.72
CA LYS A 558 -14.95 25.61 -12.83
C LYS A 558 -14.68 25.27 -14.30
N LYS A 559 -15.74 25.15 -15.13
CA LYS A 559 -15.60 24.93 -16.56
C LYS A 559 -14.86 26.08 -17.22
N GLU A 560 -15.24 27.32 -16.96
CA GLU A 560 -14.60 28.53 -17.50
C GLU A 560 -13.10 28.57 -17.14
N PHE A 561 -12.75 28.22 -15.90
CA PHE A 561 -11.35 28.12 -15.50
C PHE A 561 -10.59 27.07 -16.32
N VAL A 562 -11.15 25.86 -16.47
CA VAL A 562 -10.51 24.79 -17.27
C VAL A 562 -10.37 25.21 -18.73
N ASP A 563 -11.43 25.73 -19.35
CA ASP A 563 -11.43 26.17 -20.76
C ASP A 563 -10.39 27.28 -21.00
N ASN A 564 -10.27 28.23 -20.06
CA ASN A 564 -9.28 29.30 -20.14
C ASN A 564 -7.87 28.74 -20.04
N VAL A 565 -7.58 27.91 -19.03
CA VAL A 565 -6.23 27.31 -18.85
C VAL A 565 -5.83 26.46 -20.05
N VAL A 566 -6.75 25.63 -20.56
CA VAL A 566 -6.50 24.79 -21.75
C VAL A 566 -6.13 25.61 -22.97
N SER A 567 -6.73 26.81 -23.11
CA SER A 567 -6.48 27.71 -24.24
C SER A 567 -5.16 28.48 -24.14
N THR A 568 -4.72 28.82 -22.92
CA THR A 568 -3.58 29.74 -22.71
C THR A 568 -2.32 29.02 -22.21
N ASP A 569 -2.45 28.08 -21.27
CA ASP A 569 -1.36 27.54 -20.47
C ASP A 569 -1.37 26.00 -20.39
N LEU A 570 -0.77 25.44 -19.35
CA LEU A 570 -0.79 24.01 -19.08
C LEU A 570 -1.70 23.69 -17.90
N LEU A 571 -2.64 22.79 -18.13
CA LEU A 571 -3.50 22.24 -17.11
C LEU A 571 -2.89 20.96 -16.51
N PHE A 572 -2.84 20.93 -15.19
CA PHE A 572 -2.71 19.69 -14.42
C PHE A 572 -3.91 19.60 -13.46
N ALA A 573 -4.44 18.42 -13.29
CA ALA A 573 -5.50 18.18 -12.34
C ALA A 573 -5.20 16.92 -11.52
N PHE A 574 -5.38 17.02 -10.21
CA PHE A 574 -5.08 15.93 -9.28
C PHE A 574 -6.29 15.66 -8.40
N LYS A 575 -6.45 14.40 -8.01
CA LYS A 575 -7.38 13.97 -6.98
C LYS A 575 -6.59 13.51 -5.77
N ILE A 576 -6.86 14.12 -4.62
CA ILE A 576 -6.23 13.79 -3.34
C ILE A 576 -7.21 12.91 -2.56
N PHE A 577 -6.80 11.69 -2.23
CA PHE A 577 -7.54 10.80 -1.34
C PHE A 577 -6.97 10.93 0.07
N LEU A 578 -7.66 11.67 0.93
CA LEU A 578 -7.26 11.90 2.31
C LEU A 578 -7.85 10.82 3.21
N SER A 579 -6.98 10.06 3.87
CA SER A 579 -7.36 8.99 4.80
C SER A 579 -6.85 9.27 6.19
N ARG A 580 -7.65 8.94 7.22
CA ARG A 580 -7.19 8.97 8.59
C ARG A 580 -6.39 7.72 8.93
N THR A 581 -5.19 7.89 9.52
CA THR A 581 -4.33 6.79 9.94
C THR A 581 -4.69 6.26 11.34
N GLY A 582 -4.19 5.06 11.65
CA GLY A 582 -4.27 4.45 12.97
C GLY A 582 -2.98 4.66 13.78
N ARG A 583 -2.82 3.88 14.83
CA ARG A 583 -1.56 3.78 15.56
C ARG A 583 -0.51 3.08 14.71
N PRO A 584 0.79 3.44 14.84
CA PRO A 584 1.85 2.72 14.18
C PRO A 584 1.92 1.26 14.65
N ASP A 585 2.25 0.37 13.74
CA ASP A 585 2.60 -1.01 14.06
C ASP A 585 4.08 -1.09 14.39
N THR A 586 4.38 -0.92 15.66
CA THR A 586 5.75 -0.99 16.15
C THR A 586 6.32 -2.40 16.11
N GLU A 587 5.48 -3.47 16.12
CA GLU A 587 5.92 -4.86 16.02
C GLU A 587 6.53 -5.14 14.64
N HIS A 588 5.95 -4.56 13.60
CA HIS A 588 6.44 -4.73 12.22
C HIS A 588 7.89 -4.24 12.01
N ILE A 589 8.30 -3.21 12.74
CA ILE A 589 9.64 -2.59 12.65
C ILE A 589 10.51 -2.88 13.88
N ALA A 590 10.00 -3.64 14.86
CA ALA A 590 10.62 -3.80 16.19
C ALA A 590 12.06 -4.29 16.15
N LYS A 591 12.38 -5.23 15.26
CA LYS A 591 13.73 -5.81 15.18
C LYS A 591 14.76 -4.78 14.71
N GLU A 592 14.45 -4.08 13.64
CA GLU A 592 15.34 -3.06 13.07
C GLU A 592 15.39 -1.81 13.98
N LEU A 593 14.24 -1.37 14.51
CA LEU A 593 14.18 -0.26 15.46
C LEU A 593 14.94 -0.58 16.76
N GLY A 594 14.84 -1.81 17.27
CA GLY A 594 15.61 -2.29 18.41
C GLY A 594 17.12 -2.28 18.14
N TYR A 595 17.55 -2.64 16.94
CA TYR A 595 18.95 -2.52 16.54
C TYR A 595 19.42 -1.06 16.53
N VAL A 596 18.65 -0.16 15.91
CA VAL A 596 18.94 1.29 15.96
C VAL A 596 18.98 1.81 17.39
N SER A 597 18.04 1.42 18.24
CA SER A 597 17.97 1.80 19.64
C SER A 597 19.19 1.35 20.45
N THR A 598 19.77 0.19 20.14
CA THR A 598 20.96 -0.32 20.83
C THR A 598 22.18 0.58 20.63
N TYR A 599 22.30 1.23 19.48
CA TYR A 599 23.48 2.04 19.13
C TYR A 599 23.19 3.55 19.11
N ALA A 600 21.95 3.97 18.88
CA ALA A 600 21.52 5.35 18.76
C ALA A 600 20.11 5.55 19.31
N ILE A 601 19.93 5.41 20.62
CA ILE A 601 18.63 5.47 21.29
C ILE A 601 17.86 6.76 20.98
N HIS A 602 18.54 7.89 20.83
CA HIS A 602 17.90 9.16 20.49
C HIS A 602 17.27 9.13 19.09
N LYS A 603 17.97 8.55 18.07
CA LYS A 603 17.43 8.41 16.72
C LYS A 603 16.19 7.51 16.71
N ALA A 604 16.23 6.40 17.45
CA ALA A 604 15.09 5.50 17.57
C ALA A 604 13.88 6.16 18.22
N LYS A 605 14.08 6.92 19.32
CA LYS A 605 13.00 7.64 20.00
C LYS A 605 12.38 8.73 19.13
N VAL A 606 13.20 9.53 18.45
CA VAL A 606 12.72 10.57 17.54
C VAL A 606 11.85 9.96 16.45
N LEU A 607 12.29 8.88 15.82
CA LEU A 607 11.51 8.18 14.79
C LEU A 607 10.19 7.62 15.34
N GLU A 608 10.24 7.03 16.53
CA GLU A 608 9.03 6.51 17.18
C GLU A 608 8.02 7.63 17.47
N GLU A 609 8.44 8.75 18.04
CA GLU A 609 7.61 9.93 18.30
C GLU A 609 7.02 10.49 17.01
N GLU A 610 7.82 10.55 15.95
CA GLU A 610 7.42 10.99 14.63
C GLU A 610 6.31 10.09 14.05
N LEU A 611 6.50 8.77 14.08
CA LEU A 611 5.47 7.80 13.62
C LEU A 611 4.17 7.89 14.44
N TRP A 612 4.26 8.11 15.74
CA TRP A 612 3.09 8.32 16.59
C TRP A 612 2.35 9.63 16.32
N SER A 613 3.01 10.60 15.73
CA SER A 613 2.42 11.88 15.35
C SER A 613 1.61 11.82 14.04
N VAL A 614 1.80 10.79 13.20
CA VAL A 614 1.10 10.63 11.92
C VAL A 614 -0.38 10.38 12.14
N VAL A 615 -1.23 11.28 11.65
CA VAL A 615 -2.70 11.22 11.82
C VAL A 615 -3.45 11.08 10.51
N GLY A 616 -2.80 11.31 9.38
CA GLY A 616 -3.41 11.19 8.07
C GLY A 616 -2.39 10.96 6.96
N VAL A 617 -2.88 10.43 5.85
CA VAL A 617 -2.14 10.27 4.60
C VAL A 617 -3.00 10.77 3.45
N GLY A 618 -2.39 11.54 2.54
CA GLY A 618 -3.00 11.99 1.29
C GLY A 618 -2.32 11.30 0.12
N ASP A 619 -3.08 10.51 -0.64
CA ASP A 619 -2.64 9.87 -1.88
C ASP A 619 -3.03 10.74 -3.07
N VAL A 620 -2.08 11.14 -3.91
CA VAL A 620 -2.29 12.10 -4.99
C VAL A 620 -2.28 11.40 -6.33
N VAL A 621 -3.38 11.49 -7.05
CA VAL A 621 -3.64 10.80 -8.30
C VAL A 621 -3.88 11.81 -9.41
N ASP A 622 -3.14 11.72 -10.52
CA ASP A 622 -3.37 12.56 -11.70
C ASP A 622 -4.69 12.19 -12.38
N ILE A 623 -5.55 13.19 -12.58
CA ILE A 623 -6.84 13.07 -13.26
C ILE A 623 -6.96 14.01 -14.47
N THR A 624 -5.85 14.54 -14.94
CA THR A 624 -5.85 15.61 -15.97
C THR A 624 -6.59 15.18 -17.25
N ASP A 625 -6.31 13.98 -17.75
CA ASP A 625 -6.96 13.50 -18.99
C ASP A 625 -8.47 13.27 -18.80
N GLU A 626 -8.88 12.85 -17.61
CA GLU A 626 -10.30 12.71 -17.26
C GLU A 626 -10.98 14.08 -17.21
N VAL A 627 -10.34 15.10 -16.62
CA VAL A 627 -10.84 16.47 -16.54
C VAL A 627 -11.04 17.05 -17.95
N LEU A 628 -10.08 16.87 -18.84
CA LEU A 628 -10.21 17.35 -20.22
C LEU A 628 -11.42 16.71 -20.93
N LEU A 629 -11.63 15.40 -20.74
CA LEU A 629 -12.76 14.70 -21.37
C LEU A 629 -14.10 15.08 -20.74
N ARG A 630 -14.20 15.24 -19.42
CA ARG A 630 -15.45 15.58 -18.74
C ARG A 630 -15.99 16.98 -19.11
N TYR A 631 -15.08 17.90 -19.42
CA TYR A 631 -15.46 19.24 -19.89
C TYR A 631 -15.62 19.34 -21.41
N ASN A 632 -15.58 18.18 -22.10
CA ASN A 632 -15.77 18.07 -23.54
C ASN A 632 -14.77 18.91 -24.35
N THR A 633 -13.51 18.97 -23.88
CA THR A 633 -12.39 19.57 -24.61
C THR A 633 -12.22 18.89 -25.97
N SER A 634 -11.90 19.66 -27.02
CA SER A 634 -11.72 19.09 -28.35
C SER A 634 -10.50 18.15 -28.41
N ASN A 635 -10.52 17.18 -29.33
CA ASN A 635 -9.42 16.22 -29.47
C ASN A 635 -8.09 16.93 -29.78
N GLU A 636 -8.14 17.98 -30.62
CA GLU A 636 -6.95 18.79 -30.97
C GLU A 636 -6.37 19.49 -29.74
N GLN A 637 -7.22 20.05 -28.88
CA GLN A 637 -6.78 20.69 -27.64
C GLN A 637 -6.23 19.66 -26.64
N ILE A 638 -6.83 18.47 -26.54
CA ILE A 638 -6.31 17.36 -25.69
C ILE A 638 -4.91 16.97 -26.17
N GLU A 639 -4.73 16.73 -27.47
CA GLU A 639 -3.43 16.36 -28.03
C GLU A 639 -2.39 17.47 -27.83
N ALA A 640 -2.77 18.73 -28.04
CA ALA A 640 -1.88 19.87 -27.80
C ALA A 640 -1.46 19.99 -26.34
N GLN A 641 -2.37 19.81 -25.39
CA GLN A 641 -2.08 19.80 -23.95
C GLN A 641 -1.15 18.63 -23.58
N GLN A 642 -1.40 17.44 -24.13
CA GLN A 642 -0.55 16.27 -23.88
C GLN A 642 0.88 16.49 -24.43
N GLN A 643 1.02 17.01 -25.65
CA GLN A 643 2.33 17.30 -26.22
C GLN A 643 3.11 18.36 -25.43
N LYS A 644 2.45 19.45 -25.04
CA LYS A 644 3.07 20.50 -24.22
C LYS A 644 3.51 19.96 -22.85
N ARG A 645 2.66 19.15 -22.17
CA ARG A 645 3.02 18.51 -20.90
C ARG A 645 4.23 17.58 -21.05
N LEU A 646 4.26 16.75 -22.10
CA LEU A 646 5.39 15.86 -22.38
C LEU A 646 6.68 16.62 -22.62
N ALA A 647 6.64 17.69 -23.43
CA ALA A 647 7.78 18.55 -23.69
C ALA A 647 8.31 19.19 -22.41
N LEU A 648 7.42 19.72 -21.57
CA LEU A 648 7.78 20.27 -20.27
C LEU A 648 8.45 19.19 -19.40
N LEU A 649 7.80 18.06 -19.18
CA LEU A 649 8.31 17.00 -18.28
C LEU A 649 9.64 16.40 -18.76
N ALA A 650 9.91 16.43 -20.08
CA ALA A 650 11.19 16.02 -20.66
C ALA A 650 12.31 17.06 -20.41
N SER A 651 11.95 18.34 -20.31
CA SER A 651 12.92 19.43 -20.03
C SER A 651 13.28 19.53 -18.55
N LEU A 652 12.43 19.06 -17.65
CA LEU A 652 12.64 19.15 -16.20
C LEU A 652 13.67 18.11 -15.73
N LYS A 653 14.71 18.61 -15.07
CA LYS A 653 15.72 17.77 -14.40
C LYS A 653 15.41 17.69 -12.91
N LEU A 654 15.58 16.53 -12.33
CA LEU A 654 15.58 16.42 -10.86
C LEU A 654 16.88 17.04 -10.32
N PRO A 655 16.86 17.74 -9.17
CA PRO A 655 18.07 18.17 -8.51
C PRO A 655 18.95 16.96 -8.17
N GLU A 656 20.25 17.05 -8.48
CA GLU A 656 21.27 16.00 -8.21
C GLU A 656 21.53 15.84 -6.69
#